data_9840923054291ccff850b468eaedf2ab
#
_entry.id   9840923054291ccff850b468eaedf2ab
#
_cell.length_a   1.000
_cell.length_b   1.000
_cell.length_c   1.000
_cell.angle_alpha   90.00
_cell.angle_beta   90.00
_cell.angle_gamma   90.00
#
_symmetry.space_group_name_H-M   'P 1'
#
loop_
_entity.id
_entity.type
_entity.pdbx_description
1 polymer ?
#
loop_
_entity_poly.entity_id
_entity_poly.type
_entity_poly.pdbx_seq_one_letter_code
_entity_poly.pdbx_strand_id
1 'polypeptide(L)'
;MTRERLAKRSLSARRRWLDRLSTVAVSSGAILVLLAIASIFLFLIWASWPLFWNSDSPSVMHQKIKSPNSIVSALTATDYLVREHESGRYEVISMQLESNEFVSRVSFSEATALIATDSGNPSVLVTVSETGILQLYNDYEWAETSAKAVHRAILEYPLEGMPAAVTVHTYSGNQFHLLVEFNDRLEWLVADVGLTPLYTGQNVTLSRQLRLGTATDADRVHLMAQGRLLLRLTGSSGYEIYERGSLVYSGQLRELQSRVESMVLKSGYGLAVTDTENAVNVFGLTYTEHGPRLIGLNRYHWRNPGIDTVFAFPLGGIVGVASDGLLEWLDTDFGTHRVFDVAVQKLAQERVSRWHLTGDGVLIGFNATGYHKIVIEAGDRRFAMANFYTPQRYEGYSQPKYIWQSMALEPTSEAKFSISPLIVGTLKAAFYSLLFAAPLAIASAIFTSYFLASELRARLKPLVEFLAAIPTVILGLVAGLWFAPWLERNLGLILLSLVSIPICLFVASWIWRQLPGNGAEARLSGFELLFSAVALAVAIALANACIDLFWSSESPNLVTFLAQAWGVQYEQRNAVVVGLAMGFAVIPTIYSIAEDALAAVPTYLREGALAMGASEWQAARSVVLPTAAPGIVSAVMMGFARAIGETMIVLMATGNTATTDWSLLTGLRTLAATLALEMPEVVPDSLHFHVLMFIALQLFIFTFVLNSIAEWIRAGLRKKVQQL
;
A
#
# COMPACT_ATOMS: atom_id res chain seq x y z
N MET A 1 -38.43 -52.44 3.21
CA MET A 1 -37.28 -53.16 2.60
C MET A 1 -37.61 -53.97 1.33
N THR A 2 -38.84 -54.10 0.92
CA THR A 2 -39.26 -54.99 -0.19
C THR A 2 -39.55 -54.27 -1.53
N ARG A 3 -39.87 -52.97 -1.55
CA ARG A 3 -40.11 -52.24 -2.82
C ARG A 3 -38.85 -51.78 -3.54
N GLU A 4 -37.78 -51.46 -2.85
CA GLU A 4 -36.53 -51.06 -3.50
C GLU A 4 -35.76 -52.21 -4.18
N ARG A 5 -35.93 -53.44 -3.70
CA ARG A 5 -35.31 -54.65 -4.33
C ARG A 5 -36.04 -55.10 -5.60
N LEU A 6 -37.29 -54.78 -5.78
CA LEU A 6 -38.06 -55.12 -6.98
C LEU A 6 -37.82 -54.16 -8.15
N ALA A 7 -37.54 -52.87 -7.88
CA ALA A 7 -37.20 -51.88 -8.90
C ALA A 7 -35.85 -52.12 -9.56
N LYS A 8 -34.93 -52.78 -8.87
CA LYS A 8 -33.58 -53.07 -9.40
C LYS A 8 -33.50 -54.24 -10.39
N ARG A 9 -34.58 -55.04 -10.54
CA ARG A 9 -34.53 -56.26 -11.40
C ARG A 9 -34.93 -56.06 -12.86
N SER A 10 -35.42 -54.89 -13.28
CA SER A 10 -35.96 -54.71 -14.63
C SER A 10 -35.14 -53.76 -15.56
N LEU A 11 -34.03 -53.20 -15.06
CA LEU A 11 -33.23 -52.33 -15.92
C LEU A 11 -32.32 -53.15 -16.81
N SER A 12 -32.39 -52.87 -18.14
CA SER A 12 -31.51 -53.49 -19.13
C SER A 12 -30.01 -53.26 -18.81
N ALA A 13 -29.16 -54.22 -19.20
CA ALA A 13 -27.71 -54.15 -18.91
C ALA A 13 -27.12 -52.81 -19.39
N ARG A 14 -27.63 -52.28 -20.52
CA ARG A 14 -27.26 -50.99 -21.13
C ARG A 14 -27.59 -49.80 -20.21
N ARG A 15 -28.76 -49.78 -19.56
CA ARG A 15 -29.16 -48.73 -18.62
C ARG A 15 -28.29 -48.75 -17.33
N ARG A 16 -28.02 -49.94 -16.82
CA ARG A 16 -27.12 -50.08 -15.65
C ARG A 16 -25.67 -49.62 -15.97
N TRP A 17 -25.22 -49.86 -17.20
CA TRP A 17 -23.89 -49.38 -17.62
C TRP A 17 -23.88 -47.88 -17.79
N LEU A 18 -24.89 -47.27 -18.40
CA LEU A 18 -25.05 -45.83 -18.53
C LEU A 18 -25.19 -45.14 -17.15
N ASP A 19 -25.91 -45.68 -16.21
CA ASP A 19 -26.03 -45.17 -14.83
C ASP A 19 -24.66 -45.19 -14.10
N ARG A 20 -23.90 -46.27 -14.26
CA ARG A 20 -22.55 -46.33 -13.68
C ARG A 20 -21.62 -45.33 -14.32
N LEU A 21 -21.67 -45.21 -15.64
CA LEU A 21 -20.84 -44.27 -16.38
C LEU A 21 -21.19 -42.82 -16.02
N SER A 22 -22.46 -42.48 -15.90
CA SER A 22 -22.88 -41.14 -15.46
C SER A 22 -22.51 -40.89 -13.99
N THR A 23 -22.65 -41.86 -13.12
CA THR A 23 -22.20 -41.71 -11.71
C THR A 23 -20.69 -41.50 -11.61
N VAL A 24 -19.91 -42.28 -12.36
CA VAL A 24 -18.45 -42.12 -12.39
C VAL A 24 -18.08 -40.73 -12.99
N ALA A 25 -18.72 -40.33 -14.10
CA ALA A 25 -18.46 -39.03 -14.73
C ALA A 25 -18.79 -37.84 -13.80
N VAL A 26 -19.93 -37.90 -13.11
CA VAL A 26 -20.33 -36.86 -12.15
C VAL A 26 -19.41 -36.84 -10.92
N SER A 27 -19.09 -38.04 -10.40
CA SER A 27 -18.18 -38.14 -9.24
C SER A 27 -16.76 -37.68 -9.57
N SER A 28 -16.23 -38.06 -10.77
CA SER A 28 -14.91 -37.61 -11.22
C SER A 28 -14.88 -36.10 -11.47
N GLY A 29 -15.96 -35.54 -12.04
CA GLY A 29 -16.11 -34.09 -12.19
C GLY A 29 -16.11 -33.35 -10.86
N ALA A 30 -16.86 -33.85 -9.86
CA ALA A 30 -16.86 -33.28 -8.53
C ALA A 30 -15.50 -33.32 -7.84
N ILE A 31 -14.79 -34.47 -7.94
CA ILE A 31 -13.43 -34.60 -7.39
C ILE A 31 -12.46 -33.64 -8.11
N LEU A 32 -12.55 -33.52 -9.42
CA LEU A 32 -11.68 -32.62 -10.20
C LEU A 32 -11.88 -31.16 -9.81
N VAL A 33 -13.12 -30.72 -9.55
CA VAL A 33 -13.40 -29.36 -9.05
C VAL A 33 -12.78 -29.16 -7.66
N LEU A 34 -12.93 -30.13 -6.75
CA LEU A 34 -12.32 -30.06 -5.42
C LEU A 34 -10.79 -29.98 -5.51
N LEU A 35 -10.20 -30.79 -6.37
CA LEU A 35 -8.75 -30.77 -6.60
C LEU A 35 -8.30 -29.43 -7.20
N ALA A 36 -9.05 -28.85 -8.12
CA ALA A 36 -8.75 -27.54 -8.70
C ALA A 36 -8.77 -26.43 -7.62
N ILE A 37 -9.78 -26.40 -6.76
CA ILE A 37 -9.86 -25.46 -5.64
C ILE A 37 -8.70 -25.66 -4.66
N ALA A 38 -8.40 -26.91 -4.31
CA ALA A 38 -7.27 -27.23 -3.44
C ALA A 38 -5.92 -26.82 -4.07
N SER A 39 -5.76 -27.02 -5.39
CA SER A 39 -4.52 -26.64 -6.08
C SER A 39 -4.33 -25.12 -6.12
N ILE A 40 -5.38 -24.33 -6.31
CA ILE A 40 -5.32 -22.86 -6.24
C ILE A 40 -4.91 -22.43 -4.82
N PHE A 41 -5.51 -23.02 -3.80
CA PHE A 41 -5.17 -22.71 -2.41
C PHE A 41 -3.70 -23.04 -2.09
N LEU A 42 -3.24 -24.21 -2.48
CA LEU A 42 -1.84 -24.61 -2.30
C LEU A 42 -0.88 -23.73 -3.09
N PHE A 43 -1.25 -23.34 -4.30
CA PHE A 43 -0.46 -22.40 -5.10
C PHE A 43 -0.34 -21.03 -4.41
N LEU A 44 -1.43 -20.48 -3.89
CA LEU A 44 -1.39 -19.20 -3.18
C LEU A 44 -0.52 -19.27 -1.92
N ILE A 45 -0.58 -20.38 -1.17
CA ILE A 45 0.32 -20.60 -0.03
C ILE A 45 1.77 -20.64 -0.51
N TRP A 46 2.05 -21.42 -1.55
CA TRP A 46 3.41 -21.55 -2.09
C TRP A 46 3.94 -20.20 -2.59
N ALA A 47 3.14 -19.44 -3.33
CA ALA A 47 3.53 -18.14 -3.87
C ALA A 47 3.69 -17.05 -2.79
N SER A 48 3.00 -17.16 -1.65
CA SER A 48 3.17 -16.24 -0.51
C SER A 48 4.22 -16.70 0.50
N TRP A 49 4.69 -17.96 0.40
CA TRP A 49 5.64 -18.55 1.34
C TRP A 49 6.96 -17.79 1.49
N PRO A 50 7.56 -17.24 0.41
CA PRO A 50 8.81 -16.50 0.50
C PRO A 50 8.75 -15.29 1.43
N LEU A 51 7.58 -14.68 1.66
CA LEU A 51 7.42 -13.57 2.60
C LEU A 51 7.78 -13.93 4.04
N PHE A 52 7.58 -15.18 4.43
CA PHE A 52 7.67 -15.64 5.83
C PHE A 52 8.82 -16.60 6.06
N TRP A 53 9.18 -17.35 5.05
CA TRP A 53 10.15 -18.44 5.17
C TRP A 53 11.09 -18.45 3.97
N ASN A 54 12.08 -17.62 4.00
CA ASN A 54 13.19 -17.78 3.07
C ASN A 54 14.32 -18.52 3.78
N SER A 55 14.68 -19.70 3.26
CA SER A 55 15.77 -20.52 3.78
C SER A 55 17.14 -20.03 3.31
N ASP A 56 17.16 -19.14 2.30
CA ASP A 56 18.40 -18.67 1.74
C ASP A 56 19.00 -17.62 2.69
N SER A 57 20.00 -18.10 3.46
CA SER A 57 20.98 -17.18 4.00
C SER A 57 21.54 -16.38 2.83
N PRO A 58 21.63 -15.03 2.94
CA PRO A 58 22.18 -14.22 1.87
C PRO A 58 23.52 -14.81 1.44
N SER A 59 23.69 -14.95 0.15
CA SER A 59 24.94 -15.46 -0.40
C SER A 59 26.01 -14.42 -0.14
N VAL A 60 26.94 -14.76 0.69
CA VAL A 60 28.13 -13.93 0.89
C VAL A 60 29.22 -14.54 0.04
N MET A 61 29.47 -13.94 -1.11
CA MET A 61 30.64 -14.27 -1.91
C MET A 61 31.85 -13.49 -1.37
N HIS A 62 32.79 -14.21 -0.81
CA HIS A 62 34.05 -13.65 -0.38
C HIS A 62 35.14 -13.95 -1.40
N GLN A 63 35.77 -12.90 -1.93
CA GLN A 63 36.89 -13.01 -2.86
C GLN A 63 38.06 -12.18 -2.36
N LYS A 64 39.20 -12.82 -2.10
CA LYS A 64 40.45 -12.13 -1.79
C LYS A 64 41.21 -11.83 -3.08
N ILE A 65 41.51 -10.57 -3.31
CA ILE A 65 42.23 -10.12 -4.49
C ILE A 65 43.51 -9.43 -4.05
N LYS A 66 44.66 -9.85 -4.63
CA LYS A 66 45.93 -9.19 -4.39
C LYS A 66 45.91 -7.81 -5.03
N SER A 67 46.06 -6.76 -4.26
CA SER A 67 46.13 -5.41 -4.77
C SER A 67 47.59 -4.92 -4.84
N PRO A 68 47.93 -4.03 -5.77
CA PRO A 68 49.09 -3.19 -5.64
C PRO A 68 48.91 -2.27 -4.41
N ASN A 69 50.00 -1.97 -3.70
CA ASN A 69 50.05 -1.37 -2.35
C ASN A 69 49.47 0.04 -2.19
N SER A 70 48.59 0.52 -3.07
CA SER A 70 48.21 1.93 -3.14
C SER A 70 46.77 2.22 -3.41
N ILE A 71 45.80 1.30 -3.09
CA ILE A 71 44.38 1.59 -3.27
C ILE A 71 43.87 2.42 -2.09
N VAL A 72 43.33 3.60 -2.38
CA VAL A 72 42.87 4.58 -1.38
C VAL A 72 41.38 4.52 -1.16
N SER A 73 40.59 4.25 -2.20
CA SER A 73 39.15 4.26 -2.14
C SER A 73 38.54 3.39 -3.25
N ALA A 74 37.28 2.98 -3.08
CA ALA A 74 36.48 2.38 -4.13
C ALA A 74 35.41 3.38 -4.57
N LEU A 75 35.16 3.47 -5.87
CA LEU A 75 34.04 4.24 -6.40
C LEU A 75 32.76 3.46 -6.22
N THR A 76 31.75 4.10 -5.64
CA THR A 76 30.47 3.48 -5.36
C THR A 76 29.76 3.05 -6.66
N ALA A 77 29.07 1.92 -6.62
CA ALA A 77 28.26 1.33 -7.70
C ALA A 77 28.99 0.90 -8.99
N THR A 78 30.33 0.95 -9.04
CA THR A 78 31.09 0.47 -10.18
C THR A 78 32.22 -0.44 -9.73
N ASP A 79 32.71 -1.29 -10.61
CA ASP A 79 33.93 -2.10 -10.37
C ASP A 79 35.22 -1.25 -10.49
N TYR A 80 35.14 0.06 -10.19
CA TYR A 80 36.23 0.98 -10.25
C TYR A 80 36.82 1.26 -8.87
N LEU A 81 38.16 1.28 -8.81
CA LEU A 81 38.93 1.60 -7.60
C LEU A 81 39.80 2.81 -7.88
N VAL A 82 40.07 3.59 -6.86
CA VAL A 82 40.99 4.71 -6.93
C VAL A 82 42.34 4.30 -6.35
N ARG A 83 43.39 4.36 -7.15
CA ARG A 83 44.76 4.06 -6.77
C ARG A 83 45.56 5.32 -6.65
N GLU A 84 46.31 5.48 -5.56
CA GLU A 84 47.32 6.48 -5.39
C GLU A 84 48.65 5.98 -5.98
N HIS A 85 49.30 6.82 -6.81
CA HIS A 85 50.59 6.54 -7.37
C HIS A 85 51.68 7.18 -6.50
N GLU A 86 52.90 6.65 -6.50
CA GLU A 86 54.06 7.18 -5.74
C GLU A 86 54.39 8.67 -5.98
N SER A 87 53.81 9.25 -7.02
CA SER A 87 53.92 10.67 -7.38
C SER A 87 52.82 11.56 -6.81
N GLY A 88 51.94 11.08 -5.91
CA GLY A 88 50.80 11.85 -5.43
C GLY A 88 49.68 12.02 -6.47
N ARG A 89 49.71 11.26 -7.55
CA ARG A 89 48.65 11.23 -8.58
C ARG A 89 47.68 10.10 -8.30
N TYR A 90 46.43 10.37 -8.54
CA TYR A 90 45.38 9.37 -8.42
C TYR A 90 45.01 8.82 -9.80
N GLU A 91 44.68 7.56 -9.82
CA GLU A 91 44.28 6.83 -11.03
C GLU A 91 43.02 6.00 -10.75
N VAL A 92 42.06 6.08 -11.65
CA VAL A 92 40.87 5.17 -11.60
C VAL A 92 41.19 3.93 -12.39
N ILE A 93 41.12 2.80 -11.73
CA ILE A 93 41.37 1.46 -12.29
C ILE A 93 40.08 0.67 -12.29
N SER A 94 39.80 -0.06 -13.37
CA SER A 94 38.71 -1.05 -13.39
C SER A 94 39.27 -2.44 -13.15
N MET A 95 38.52 -3.25 -12.43
CA MET A 95 38.78 -4.67 -12.27
C MET A 95 38.06 -5.45 -13.35
N GLN A 96 38.82 -6.17 -14.19
CA GLN A 96 38.19 -7.15 -15.06
C GLN A 96 37.94 -8.44 -14.26
N LEU A 97 36.65 -8.77 -14.07
CA LEU A 97 36.18 -9.91 -13.27
C LEU A 97 36.70 -11.27 -13.78
N GLU A 98 36.99 -11.39 -15.09
CA GLU A 98 37.45 -12.64 -15.72
C GLU A 98 38.97 -12.89 -15.59
N SER A 99 39.77 -11.83 -15.57
CA SER A 99 41.24 -11.97 -15.56
C SER A 99 41.90 -11.62 -14.22
N ASN A 100 41.19 -11.07 -13.26
CA ASN A 100 41.74 -10.50 -12.02
C ASN A 100 42.83 -9.46 -12.25
N GLU A 101 42.88 -8.81 -13.41
CA GLU A 101 43.84 -7.78 -13.75
C GLU A 101 43.20 -6.41 -13.62
N PHE A 102 44.04 -5.44 -13.15
CA PHE A 102 43.63 -4.06 -13.05
C PHE A 102 44.00 -3.33 -14.33
N VAL A 103 43.01 -2.73 -14.97
CA VAL A 103 43.21 -1.91 -16.16
C VAL A 103 43.04 -0.46 -15.76
N SER A 104 44.09 0.36 -15.96
CA SER A 104 43.97 1.81 -15.78
C SER A 104 42.97 2.40 -16.76
N ARG A 105 42.02 3.18 -16.26
CA ARG A 105 40.99 3.83 -17.06
C ARG A 105 41.24 5.32 -17.21
N VAL A 106 41.61 6.00 -16.12
CA VAL A 106 41.78 7.45 -16.08
C VAL A 106 42.92 7.82 -15.16
N SER A 107 43.79 8.72 -15.60
CA SER A 107 44.84 9.35 -14.78
C SER A 107 44.60 10.85 -14.68
N PHE A 108 44.60 11.41 -13.48
CA PHE A 108 44.47 12.84 -13.26
C PHE A 108 45.82 13.54 -13.50
N SER A 109 45.76 14.71 -14.14
CA SER A 109 46.96 15.44 -14.58
C SER A 109 47.67 16.21 -13.45
N GLU A 110 46.95 16.49 -12.36
CA GLU A 110 47.45 17.29 -11.24
C GLU A 110 47.58 16.46 -9.96
N ALA A 111 48.48 16.84 -9.08
CA ALA A 111 48.57 16.25 -7.74
C ALA A 111 47.27 16.57 -6.97
N THR A 112 46.60 15.54 -6.50
CA THR A 112 45.28 15.61 -5.86
C THR A 112 45.45 15.35 -4.38
N ALA A 113 44.90 16.23 -3.53
CA ALA A 113 45.00 16.11 -2.08
C ALA A 113 43.81 15.38 -1.46
N LEU A 114 42.62 15.49 -2.05
CA LEU A 114 41.37 14.86 -1.57
C LEU A 114 40.54 14.33 -2.72
N ILE A 115 39.86 13.23 -2.46
CA ILE A 115 38.89 12.63 -3.38
C ILE A 115 37.60 12.31 -2.60
N ALA A 116 36.46 12.65 -3.20
CA ALA A 116 35.18 12.34 -2.68
C ALA A 116 34.27 11.76 -3.80
N THR A 117 33.41 10.83 -3.42
CA THR A 117 32.43 10.21 -4.31
C THR A 117 31.05 10.29 -3.68
N ASP A 118 30.02 10.36 -4.51
CA ASP A 118 28.64 10.35 -4.03
C ASP A 118 28.21 8.92 -3.69
N SER A 119 27.68 8.72 -2.49
CA SER A 119 27.12 7.42 -2.07
C SER A 119 25.80 7.08 -2.74
N GLY A 120 25.08 8.05 -3.31
CA GLY A 120 23.79 7.88 -3.98
C GLY A 120 23.87 7.81 -5.50
N ASN A 121 24.93 8.38 -6.10
CA ASN A 121 25.16 8.37 -7.55
C ASN A 121 26.62 8.12 -7.85
N PRO A 122 26.98 6.93 -8.31
CA PRO A 122 28.36 6.51 -8.53
C PRO A 122 29.07 7.25 -9.67
N SER A 123 28.32 8.02 -10.45
CA SER A 123 28.87 8.70 -11.62
C SER A 123 29.57 10.00 -11.31
N VAL A 124 29.63 10.42 -10.05
CA VAL A 124 30.18 11.71 -9.68
C VAL A 124 31.46 11.56 -8.85
N LEU A 125 32.55 12.14 -9.34
CA LEU A 125 33.81 12.23 -8.64
C LEU A 125 34.17 13.69 -8.39
N VAL A 126 34.55 14.01 -7.18
CA VAL A 126 35.10 15.32 -6.80
C VAL A 126 36.54 15.16 -6.34
N THR A 127 37.43 15.95 -6.88
CA THR A 127 38.81 16.00 -6.45
C THR A 127 39.19 17.42 -5.99
N VAL A 128 40.11 17.51 -5.07
CA VAL A 128 40.71 18.78 -4.69
C VAL A 128 42.21 18.70 -4.92
N SER A 129 42.75 19.62 -5.73
CA SER A 129 44.16 19.68 -6.00
C SER A 129 44.97 20.23 -4.79
N GLU A 130 46.27 19.98 -4.74
CA GLU A 130 47.14 20.57 -3.72
C GLU A 130 47.16 22.12 -3.77
N THR A 131 46.73 22.71 -4.88
CA THR A 131 46.57 24.15 -5.03
C THR A 131 45.24 24.69 -4.52
N GLY A 132 44.35 23.81 -3.98
CA GLY A 132 43.04 24.19 -3.47
C GLY A 132 41.96 24.37 -4.54
N ILE A 133 42.13 23.78 -5.73
CA ILE A 133 41.14 23.82 -6.79
C ILE A 133 40.23 22.56 -6.65
N LEU A 134 38.94 22.79 -6.47
CA LEU A 134 37.92 21.73 -6.47
C LEU A 134 37.54 21.45 -7.92
N GLN A 135 37.57 20.18 -8.31
CA GLN A 135 37.25 19.71 -9.65
C GLN A 135 36.12 18.65 -9.55
N LEU A 136 35.08 18.82 -10.38
CA LEU A 136 33.95 17.90 -10.47
C LEU A 136 33.98 17.13 -11.80
N TYR A 137 33.84 15.83 -11.73
CA TYR A 137 33.77 14.92 -12.89
C TYR A 137 32.48 14.15 -12.88
N ASN A 138 31.91 13.85 -14.09
CA ASN A 138 30.68 13.06 -14.23
C ASN A 138 30.89 11.88 -15.20
N ASP A 139 30.33 10.73 -14.88
CA ASP A 139 30.62 9.40 -15.44
C ASP A 139 30.10 9.17 -16.87
N TYR A 140 29.21 10.01 -17.38
CA TYR A 140 28.71 9.82 -18.76
C TYR A 140 29.80 9.76 -19.84
N GLU A 141 31.00 10.24 -19.52
CA GLU A 141 32.15 10.20 -20.43
C GLU A 141 33.12 9.01 -20.20
N TRP A 142 32.89 8.20 -19.11
CA TRP A 142 33.81 7.11 -18.73
C TRP A 142 33.58 5.84 -19.54
N ALA A 143 32.37 5.61 -20.04
CA ALA A 143 31.99 4.38 -20.72
C ALA A 143 32.44 4.29 -22.19
N GLU A 144 32.75 5.40 -22.86
CA GLU A 144 32.99 5.43 -24.31
C GLU A 144 34.43 5.63 -24.76
N THR A 145 35.37 6.01 -23.88
CA THR A 145 36.72 6.39 -24.32
C THR A 145 37.78 5.32 -24.03
N SER A 146 38.50 4.99 -25.08
CA SER A 146 39.71 4.15 -25.02
C SER A 146 40.75 4.67 -24.02
N ALA A 147 41.46 3.76 -23.39
CA ALA A 147 42.41 3.82 -22.29
C ALA A 147 43.45 4.96 -22.16
N LYS A 148 43.26 6.13 -22.77
CA LYS A 148 44.22 7.27 -22.70
C LYS A 148 43.54 8.65 -22.70
N ALA A 149 42.26 8.78 -22.47
CA ALA A 149 41.65 10.10 -22.43
C ALA A 149 41.91 10.76 -21.07
N VAL A 150 42.57 11.93 -21.11
CA VAL A 150 42.63 12.85 -19.96
C VAL A 150 41.23 13.46 -19.82
N HIS A 151 40.50 13.10 -18.79
CA HIS A 151 39.17 13.65 -18.54
C HIS A 151 39.29 15.10 -18.08
N ARG A 152 38.50 15.98 -18.69
CA ARG A 152 38.40 17.36 -18.30
C ARG A 152 37.34 17.52 -17.22
N ALA A 153 37.67 18.22 -16.13
CA ALA A 153 36.69 18.57 -15.10
C ALA A 153 35.54 19.38 -15.71
N ILE A 154 34.34 19.04 -15.32
CA ILE A 154 33.12 19.77 -15.72
C ILE A 154 33.08 21.13 -15.03
N LEU A 155 33.57 21.18 -13.78
CA LEU A 155 33.68 22.38 -12.96
C LEU A 155 35.04 22.45 -12.32
N GLU A 156 35.65 23.64 -12.37
CA GLU A 156 36.86 24.00 -11.62
C GLU A 156 36.54 25.22 -10.75
N TYR A 157 36.71 25.07 -9.44
CA TYR A 157 36.39 26.12 -8.48
C TYR A 157 37.54 26.32 -7.46
N PRO A 158 38.13 27.52 -7.37
CA PRO A 158 39.17 27.80 -6.39
C PRO A 158 38.54 27.92 -4.98
N LEU A 159 39.02 27.13 -4.05
CA LEU A 159 38.62 27.16 -2.64
C LEU A 159 39.45 28.20 -1.87
N GLU A 160 38.83 28.80 -0.86
CA GLU A 160 39.54 29.72 0.04
C GLU A 160 40.34 28.96 1.13
N GLY A 161 41.23 28.07 0.75
CA GLY A 161 42.07 27.23 1.61
C GLY A 161 41.90 25.74 1.33
N MET A 162 42.72 24.91 2.00
CA MET A 162 42.64 23.45 1.87
C MET A 162 41.55 22.88 2.77
N PRO A 163 40.59 22.14 2.24
CA PRO A 163 39.60 21.49 3.06
C PRO A 163 40.14 20.25 3.77
N ALA A 164 39.56 19.92 4.92
CA ALA A 164 39.84 18.70 5.65
C ALA A 164 39.07 17.52 5.07
N ALA A 165 37.82 17.75 4.60
CA ALA A 165 36.99 16.77 3.95
C ALA A 165 36.06 17.42 2.92
N VAL A 166 35.63 16.61 1.95
CA VAL A 166 34.63 17.00 0.96
C VAL A 166 33.63 15.85 0.86
N THR A 167 32.33 16.16 0.92
CA THR A 167 31.24 15.21 0.68
C THR A 167 30.38 15.72 -0.46
N VAL A 168 30.04 14.84 -1.39
CA VAL A 168 29.20 15.18 -2.54
C VAL A 168 27.91 14.40 -2.46
N HIS A 169 26.82 15.03 -2.87
CA HIS A 169 25.49 14.41 -2.97
C HIS A 169 24.78 14.89 -4.22
N THR A 170 24.30 13.97 -5.04
CA THR A 170 23.56 14.29 -6.27
C THR A 170 22.09 14.46 -5.97
N TYR A 171 21.53 15.60 -6.34
CA TYR A 171 20.11 15.88 -6.22
C TYR A 171 19.41 15.61 -7.54
N SER A 172 18.91 15.54 -8.31
CA SER A 172 18.17 15.36 -9.56
C SER A 172 19.03 15.31 -10.84
N GLY A 173 20.04 14.47 -10.88
CA GLY A 173 20.83 14.23 -12.11
C GLY A 173 21.69 15.41 -12.62
N ASN A 174 21.27 16.66 -12.38
CA ASN A 174 21.97 17.87 -12.85
C ASN A 174 22.39 18.82 -11.74
N GLN A 175 22.01 18.55 -10.50
CA GLN A 175 22.29 19.39 -9.35
C GLN A 175 23.11 18.62 -8.32
N PHE A 176 24.28 19.16 -7.97
CA PHE A 176 25.23 18.54 -7.05
C PHE A 176 25.39 19.42 -5.83
N HIS A 177 25.17 18.85 -4.66
CA HIS A 177 25.39 19.48 -3.37
C HIS A 177 26.74 19.04 -2.82
N LEU A 178 27.62 20.00 -2.55
CA LEU A 178 28.97 19.81 -2.07
C LEU A 178 29.07 20.35 -0.65
N LEU A 179 29.48 19.53 0.27
CA LEU A 179 29.84 19.91 1.63
C LEU A 179 31.36 19.94 1.72
N VAL A 180 31.90 21.11 1.90
CA VAL A 180 33.35 21.34 2.00
C VAL A 180 33.65 21.72 3.45
N GLU A 181 34.34 20.84 4.15
CA GLU A 181 34.73 21.03 5.55
C GLU A 181 36.16 21.51 5.63
N PHE A 182 36.36 22.69 6.21
CA PHE A 182 37.65 23.25 6.56
C PHE A 182 37.88 23.10 8.07
N ASN A 183 39.10 23.27 8.52
CA ASN A 183 39.44 23.22 9.94
C ASN A 183 38.73 24.33 10.76
N ASP A 184 38.38 25.44 10.13
CA ASP A 184 37.78 26.61 10.75
C ASP A 184 36.32 26.88 10.35
N ARG A 185 35.82 26.21 9.32
CA ARG A 185 34.47 26.44 8.76
C ARG A 185 33.97 25.30 7.94
N LEU A 186 32.66 25.27 7.73
CA LEU A 186 31.96 24.39 6.80
C LEU A 186 31.27 25.23 5.71
N GLU A 187 31.45 24.87 4.46
CA GLU A 187 30.77 25.52 3.34
C GLU A 187 29.85 24.54 2.60
N TRP A 188 28.63 24.98 2.37
CA TRP A 188 27.65 24.26 1.53
C TRP A 188 27.58 24.94 0.18
N LEU A 189 28.00 24.22 -0.85
CA LEU A 189 28.04 24.69 -2.24
C LEU A 189 27.05 23.89 -3.05
N VAL A 190 26.36 24.51 -4.00
CA VAL A 190 25.46 23.86 -4.95
C VAL A 190 25.91 24.14 -6.35
N ALA A 191 26.18 23.09 -7.10
CA ALA A 191 26.57 23.15 -8.51
C ALA A 191 25.40 22.71 -9.38
N ASP A 192 24.89 23.60 -10.22
CA ASP A 192 23.86 23.33 -11.23
C ASP A 192 24.52 23.16 -12.60
N VAL A 193 24.34 21.99 -13.21
CA VAL A 193 24.83 21.69 -14.56
C VAL A 193 23.70 21.95 -15.55
N GLY A 194 23.74 23.06 -16.25
CA GLY A 194 22.77 23.41 -17.29
C GLY A 194 22.88 22.50 -18.50
N LEU A 195 21.83 21.75 -18.83
CA LEU A 195 21.71 21.05 -20.10
C LEU A 195 21.41 22.05 -21.20
N THR A 196 22.43 22.50 -21.93
CA THR A 196 22.20 23.18 -23.21
C THR A 196 22.06 22.16 -24.33
N PRO A 197 21.00 22.24 -25.18
CA PRO A 197 20.70 21.22 -26.20
C PRO A 197 21.70 21.20 -27.39
N LEU A 198 22.76 21.96 -27.35
CA LEU A 198 23.76 22.12 -28.44
C LEU A 198 25.19 21.96 -27.89
N TYR A 199 25.72 20.87 -28.10
CA TYR A 199 27.10 20.33 -28.19
C TYR A 199 28.34 21.20 -27.93
N THR A 200 28.32 22.32 -27.22
CA THR A 200 29.51 23.08 -26.87
C THR A 200 29.40 23.77 -25.52
N GLY A 201 29.97 23.12 -24.51
CA GLY A 201 30.20 23.73 -23.20
C GLY A 201 29.01 23.60 -22.22
N GLN A 202 29.15 22.71 -21.26
CA GLN A 202 28.25 22.66 -20.09
C GLN A 202 28.49 23.96 -19.29
N ASN A 203 27.46 24.78 -19.13
CA ASN A 203 27.50 25.91 -18.20
C ASN A 203 27.16 25.38 -16.79
N VAL A 204 28.18 25.23 -15.98
CA VAL A 204 28.01 24.90 -14.57
C VAL A 204 28.03 26.20 -13.77
N THR A 205 26.95 26.44 -13.02
CA THR A 205 26.87 27.57 -12.10
C THR A 205 27.02 27.04 -10.67
N LEU A 206 28.03 27.56 -9.96
CA LEU A 206 28.25 27.24 -8.55
C LEU A 206 27.72 28.37 -7.67
N SER A 207 26.88 28.05 -6.71
CA SER A 207 26.35 28.97 -5.72
C SER A 207 26.68 28.51 -4.31
N ARG A 208 27.24 29.44 -3.50
CA ARG A 208 27.43 29.19 -2.07
C ARG A 208 26.10 29.40 -1.34
N GLN A 209 25.55 28.35 -0.72
CA GLN A 209 24.30 28.42 0.01
C GLN A 209 24.50 28.85 1.47
N LEU A 210 25.56 28.35 2.12
CA LEU A 210 25.76 28.57 3.55
C LEU A 210 27.26 28.50 3.90
N ARG A 211 27.67 29.34 4.86
CA ARG A 211 28.95 29.24 5.54
C ARG A 211 28.71 29.21 7.04
N LEU A 212 29.05 28.12 7.69
CA LEU A 212 28.98 27.95 9.13
C LEU A 212 30.36 28.13 9.74
N GLY A 213 30.46 28.80 10.89
CA GLY A 213 31.71 28.89 11.64
C GLY A 213 32.07 27.54 12.30
N THR A 214 33.24 27.48 12.92
CA THR A 214 33.87 26.26 13.46
C THR A 214 32.91 25.26 14.03
N ALA A 215 32.85 24.07 13.39
CA ALA A 215 32.25 22.89 14.01
C ALA A 215 33.18 22.46 15.17
N THR A 216 32.64 22.23 16.34
CA THR A 216 33.36 21.52 17.40
C THR A 216 33.61 20.09 16.93
N ASP A 217 34.66 19.41 17.40
CA ASP A 217 34.96 18.01 17.04
C ASP A 217 33.78 17.06 17.26
N ALA A 218 32.77 17.48 18.03
CA ALA A 218 31.53 16.72 18.28
C ALA A 218 30.41 16.98 17.25
N ASP A 219 30.53 17.99 16.39
CA ASP A 219 29.49 18.32 15.41
C ASP A 219 29.63 17.45 14.15
N ARG A 220 28.52 16.91 13.70
CA ARG A 220 28.41 16.18 12.43
C ARG A 220 27.40 16.88 11.55
N VAL A 221 27.66 16.89 10.25
CA VAL A 221 26.79 17.54 9.28
C VAL A 221 26.40 16.55 8.19
N HIS A 222 25.11 16.53 7.88
CA HIS A 222 24.54 15.63 6.88
C HIS A 222 23.63 16.39 5.92
N LEU A 223 23.62 15.99 4.66
CA LEU A 223 22.60 16.42 3.70
C LEU A 223 21.40 15.47 3.77
N MET A 224 20.21 16.01 3.94
CA MET A 224 18.96 15.27 4.03
C MET A 224 17.98 15.74 2.94
N ALA A 225 16.87 15.00 2.78
CA ALA A 225 15.83 15.28 1.79
C ALA A 225 16.45 15.51 0.39
N GLN A 226 17.34 14.59 -0.01
CA GLN A 226 18.04 14.62 -1.30
C GLN A 226 18.84 15.93 -1.51
N GLY A 227 19.47 16.43 -0.47
CA GLY A 227 20.29 17.65 -0.52
C GLY A 227 19.56 18.98 -0.30
N ARG A 228 18.22 18.96 -0.18
CA ARG A 228 17.43 20.20 0.08
C ARG A 228 17.66 20.78 1.46
N LEU A 229 17.93 19.91 2.43
CA LEU A 229 18.14 20.28 3.83
C LEU A 229 19.54 19.90 4.28
N LEU A 230 20.14 20.78 5.07
CA LEU A 230 21.38 20.50 5.76
C LEU A 230 21.05 20.30 7.25
N LEU A 231 21.41 19.14 7.75
CA LEU A 231 21.27 18.79 9.16
C LEU A 231 22.64 18.93 9.86
N ARG A 232 22.72 19.76 10.89
CA ARG A 232 23.87 19.85 11.78
C ARG A 232 23.50 19.23 13.12
N LEU A 233 24.24 18.24 13.55
CA LEU A 233 24.10 17.63 14.87
C LEU A 233 25.05 18.34 15.83
N THR A 234 24.52 18.91 16.91
CA THR A 234 25.29 19.72 17.87
C THR A 234 25.34 19.03 19.24
N GLY A 235 26.54 18.93 19.79
CA GLY A 235 26.74 18.26 21.08
C GLY A 235 26.28 16.81 21.12
N SER A 236 25.71 16.34 22.25
CA SER A 236 25.28 14.94 22.41
C SER A 236 23.93 14.62 21.79
N SER A 237 23.00 15.57 21.76
CA SER A 237 21.61 15.32 21.32
C SER A 237 20.97 16.50 20.57
N GLY A 238 21.65 17.63 20.43
CA GLY A 238 21.13 18.79 19.72
C GLY A 238 21.17 18.60 18.20
N TYR A 239 20.25 19.26 17.48
CA TYR A 239 20.30 19.33 16.02
C TYR A 239 19.70 20.64 15.50
N GLU A 240 20.21 21.06 14.35
CA GLU A 240 19.78 22.23 13.60
C GLU A 240 19.52 21.83 12.16
N ILE A 241 18.41 22.31 11.57
CA ILE A 241 18.05 22.08 10.18
C ILE A 241 18.11 23.40 9.42
N TYR A 242 18.85 23.42 8.34
CA TYR A 242 18.99 24.56 7.44
C TYR A 242 18.35 24.24 6.10
N GLU A 243 17.62 25.20 5.54
CA GLU A 243 17.10 25.15 4.17
C GLU A 243 17.56 26.39 3.41
N ARG A 244 18.15 26.19 2.24
CA ARG A 244 18.71 27.28 1.41
C ARG A 244 19.56 28.30 2.21
N GLY A 245 20.34 27.80 3.15
CA GLY A 245 21.24 28.62 3.97
C GLY A 245 20.61 29.34 5.16
N SER A 246 19.33 29.18 5.42
CA SER A 246 18.64 29.73 6.59
C SER A 246 18.32 28.64 7.60
N LEU A 247 18.49 28.94 8.91
CA LEU A 247 18.06 28.06 9.97
C LEU A 247 16.54 28.01 10.00
N VAL A 248 15.96 26.82 9.76
CA VAL A 248 14.51 26.61 9.75
C VAL A 248 14.04 26.03 11.07
N TYR A 249 14.83 25.15 11.68
CA TYR A 249 14.45 24.47 12.91
C TYR A 249 15.66 24.11 13.77
N SER A 250 15.52 24.19 15.09
CA SER A 250 16.47 23.66 16.06
C SER A 250 15.75 22.82 17.12
N GLY A 251 16.31 21.70 17.51
CA GLY A 251 15.68 20.79 18.45
C GLY A 251 16.66 19.85 19.14
N GLN A 252 16.10 18.90 19.88
CA GLN A 252 16.86 17.84 20.55
C GLN A 252 16.35 16.47 20.11
N LEU A 253 17.25 15.54 19.87
CA LEU A 253 16.96 14.12 19.64
C LEU A 253 16.59 13.52 21.01
N ARG A 254 15.30 13.33 21.23
CA ARG A 254 14.80 12.69 22.45
C ARG A 254 15.26 11.23 22.47
N GLU A 255 15.60 10.73 23.67
CA GLU A 255 16.04 9.34 23.91
C GLU A 255 17.52 9.05 23.57
N LEU A 256 18.29 10.01 23.06
CA LEU A 256 19.71 9.84 22.81
C LEU A 256 20.51 10.30 24.03
N GLN A 257 21.25 9.39 24.67
CA GLN A 257 22.09 9.73 25.82
C GLN A 257 23.45 10.25 25.39
N SER A 258 24.05 9.61 24.38
CA SER A 258 25.34 10.01 23.82
C SER A 258 25.42 9.51 22.36
N ARG A 259 26.12 10.27 21.53
CA ARG A 259 26.27 9.95 20.12
C ARG A 259 27.69 9.48 19.84
N VAL A 260 27.82 8.34 19.16
CA VAL A 260 29.09 7.82 18.68
C VAL A 260 29.25 8.11 17.19
N GLU A 261 28.29 7.67 16.39
CA GLU A 261 28.31 7.82 14.94
C GLU A 261 26.91 8.16 14.42
N SER A 262 26.83 8.83 13.26
CA SER A 262 25.57 9.18 12.63
C SER A 262 25.67 9.06 11.12
N MET A 263 24.60 8.57 10.48
CA MET A 263 24.54 8.38 9.03
C MET A 263 23.13 8.64 8.51
N VAL A 264 23.03 9.13 7.28
CA VAL A 264 21.77 9.29 6.58
C VAL A 264 21.42 7.98 5.88
N LEU A 265 20.16 7.52 6.05
CA LEU A 265 19.67 6.33 5.37
C LEU A 265 19.41 6.62 3.88
N LYS A 266 19.31 5.57 3.08
CA LYS A 266 19.15 5.65 1.61
C LYS A 266 18.01 6.55 1.15
N SER A 267 16.91 6.59 1.88
CA SER A 267 15.76 7.46 1.58
C SER A 267 16.11 8.95 1.58
N GLY A 268 17.23 9.34 2.25
CA GLY A 268 17.59 10.72 2.50
C GLY A 268 16.68 11.42 3.53
N TYR A 269 15.65 10.75 4.03
CA TYR A 269 14.73 11.25 5.04
C TYR A 269 14.92 10.58 6.41
N GLY A 270 15.70 9.50 6.48
CA GLY A 270 16.05 8.79 7.68
C GLY A 270 17.46 9.14 8.16
N LEU A 271 17.64 9.26 9.47
CA LEU A 271 18.92 9.42 10.17
C LEU A 271 19.09 8.28 11.16
N ALA A 272 20.17 7.54 11.06
CA ALA A 272 20.56 6.56 12.05
C ALA A 272 21.69 7.13 12.92
N VAL A 273 21.55 6.98 14.22
CA VAL A 273 22.53 7.42 15.20
C VAL A 273 22.87 6.27 16.13
N THR A 274 24.13 5.89 16.19
CA THR A 274 24.63 4.89 17.15
C THR A 274 24.95 5.57 18.48
N ASP A 275 24.59 4.91 19.57
CA ASP A 275 24.89 5.37 20.93
C ASP A 275 25.97 4.53 21.59
N THR A 276 26.42 4.97 22.78
CA THR A 276 27.45 4.26 23.58
C THR A 276 26.96 2.94 24.16
N GLU A 277 25.66 2.66 24.13
CA GLU A 277 25.06 1.39 24.56
C GLU A 277 25.00 0.35 23.44
N ASN A 278 25.68 0.59 22.31
CA ASN A 278 25.64 -0.26 21.12
C ASN A 278 24.22 -0.39 20.53
N ALA A 279 23.42 0.65 20.67
CA ALA A 279 22.10 0.74 20.07
C ALA A 279 22.09 1.72 18.90
N VAL A 280 21.26 1.42 17.92
CA VAL A 280 21.00 2.28 16.77
C VAL A 280 19.63 2.92 16.93
N ASN A 281 19.63 4.24 17.03
CA ASN A 281 18.41 5.03 17.09
C ASN A 281 18.12 5.57 15.69
N VAL A 282 16.95 5.25 15.16
CA VAL A 282 16.51 5.68 13.82
C VAL A 282 15.54 6.84 14.00
N PHE A 283 15.83 7.95 13.33
CA PHE A 283 14.99 9.14 13.30
C PHE A 283 14.50 9.38 11.87
N GLY A 284 13.25 9.78 11.71
CA GLY A 284 12.67 10.18 10.43
C GLY A 284 12.45 11.68 10.36
N LEU A 285 12.79 12.27 9.21
CA LEU A 285 12.48 13.66 8.91
C LEU A 285 10.98 13.79 8.62
N THR A 286 10.34 14.74 9.28
CA THR A 286 8.91 15.00 9.12
C THR A 286 8.65 16.49 8.99
N TYR A 287 7.69 16.87 8.13
CA TYR A 287 7.24 18.25 8.00
C TYR A 287 6.03 18.50 8.92
N THR A 288 6.14 19.47 9.78
CA THR A 288 5.07 19.91 10.69
C THR A 288 4.68 21.36 10.37
N GLU A 289 3.62 21.86 10.98
CA GLU A 289 3.23 23.27 10.85
C GLU A 289 4.35 24.26 11.24
N HIS A 290 5.34 23.80 12.01
CA HIS A 290 6.47 24.59 12.51
C HIS A 290 7.77 24.31 11.73
N GLY A 291 7.68 23.64 10.58
CA GLY A 291 8.82 23.28 9.73
C GLY A 291 9.27 21.83 9.85
N PRO A 292 10.38 21.49 9.18
CA PRO A 292 10.95 20.15 9.19
C PRO A 292 11.57 19.82 10.55
N ARG A 293 11.30 18.62 11.06
CA ARG A 293 11.90 18.13 12.31
C ARG A 293 12.18 16.64 12.28
N LEU A 294 13.10 16.18 13.12
CA LEU A 294 13.41 14.77 13.33
C LEU A 294 12.53 14.18 14.43
N ILE A 295 11.93 13.03 14.14
CA ILE A 295 11.10 12.25 15.07
C ILE A 295 11.72 10.87 15.21
N GLY A 296 11.86 10.38 16.45
CA GLY A 296 12.31 9.02 16.72
C GLY A 296 11.35 7.99 16.14
N LEU A 297 11.85 7.10 15.27
CA LEU A 297 11.09 6.03 14.69
C LEU A 297 11.21 4.76 15.53
N ASN A 298 12.44 4.23 15.62
CA ASN A 298 12.72 2.99 16.32
C ASN A 298 14.09 3.02 16.99
N ARG A 299 14.28 2.15 17.99
CA ARG A 299 15.56 1.89 18.62
C ARG A 299 15.86 0.39 18.51
N TYR A 300 17.05 0.06 18.02
CA TYR A 300 17.51 -1.30 17.80
C TYR A 300 18.80 -1.54 18.58
N HIS A 301 18.98 -2.75 19.08
CA HIS A 301 20.23 -3.17 19.69
C HIS A 301 20.90 -4.21 18.81
N TRP A 302 22.20 -4.02 18.54
CA TRP A 302 23.00 -5.03 17.86
C TRP A 302 23.06 -6.30 18.71
N ARG A 303 22.99 -7.44 18.08
CA ARG A 303 23.14 -8.74 18.76
C ARG A 303 24.60 -8.98 19.16
N ASN A 304 25.53 -8.52 18.30
CA ASN A 304 26.96 -8.57 18.58
C ASN A 304 27.43 -7.25 19.21
N PRO A 305 27.95 -7.26 20.46
CA PRO A 305 28.45 -6.04 21.11
C PRO A 305 29.77 -5.52 20.52
N GLY A 306 30.43 -6.29 19.63
CA GLY A 306 31.72 -5.93 19.05
C GLY A 306 31.66 -5.24 17.68
N ILE A 307 30.53 -4.61 17.33
CA ILE A 307 30.44 -3.85 16.09
C ILE A 307 31.24 -2.54 16.21
N ASP A 308 32.23 -2.41 15.33
CA ASP A 308 33.16 -1.28 15.32
C ASP A 308 32.81 -0.25 14.23
N THR A 309 32.25 -0.70 13.10
CA THR A 309 31.96 0.14 11.95
C THR A 309 30.54 -0.10 11.46
N VAL A 310 29.84 0.96 11.11
CA VAL A 310 28.44 0.92 10.71
C VAL A 310 28.26 1.67 9.38
N PHE A 311 27.48 1.10 8.46
CA PHE A 311 27.21 1.68 7.14
C PHE A 311 25.71 1.70 6.86
N ALA A 312 25.22 2.77 6.23
CA ALA A 312 23.89 2.80 5.64
C ALA A 312 23.87 1.89 4.40
N PHE A 313 23.02 0.86 4.40
CA PHE A 313 22.97 -0.11 3.33
C PHE A 313 22.14 0.40 2.14
N PRO A 314 22.67 0.38 0.91
CA PRO A 314 21.98 0.97 -0.26
C PRO A 314 20.63 0.32 -0.59
N LEU A 315 20.42 -0.91 -0.18
CA LEU A 315 19.16 -1.64 -0.40
C LEU A 315 18.17 -1.49 0.77
N GLY A 316 18.49 -0.64 1.75
CA GLY A 316 17.68 -0.36 2.94
C GLY A 316 18.28 -0.94 4.22
N GLY A 317 18.23 -0.18 5.30
CA GLY A 317 18.76 -0.56 6.60
C GLY A 317 20.23 -0.20 6.84
N ILE A 318 20.85 -0.89 7.77
CA ILE A 318 22.19 -0.58 8.29
C ILE A 318 22.99 -1.88 8.41
N VAL A 319 24.23 -1.85 7.95
CA VAL A 319 25.17 -2.97 8.10
C VAL A 319 26.20 -2.60 9.15
N GLY A 320 26.31 -3.40 10.18
CA GLY A 320 27.38 -3.34 11.17
C GLY A 320 28.45 -4.38 10.88
N VAL A 321 29.71 -3.98 11.01
CA VAL A 321 30.87 -4.84 10.88
C VAL A 321 31.61 -4.90 12.20
N ALA A 322 31.76 -6.11 12.72
CA ALA A 322 32.49 -6.33 13.95
C ALA A 322 33.99 -6.62 13.69
N SER A 323 34.83 -6.32 14.68
CA SER A 323 36.27 -6.58 14.60
C SER A 323 36.64 -8.04 14.43
N ASP A 324 35.76 -8.97 14.84
CA ASP A 324 35.86 -10.40 14.63
C ASP A 324 35.44 -10.85 13.21
N GLY A 325 34.94 -9.89 12.40
CA GLY A 325 34.50 -10.10 11.03
C GLY A 325 33.07 -10.57 10.89
N LEU A 326 32.29 -10.60 11.94
CA LEU A 326 30.87 -10.80 11.89
C LEU A 326 30.19 -9.58 11.24
N LEU A 327 29.30 -9.85 10.29
CA LEU A 327 28.45 -8.82 9.69
C LEU A 327 27.04 -8.99 10.25
N GLU A 328 26.46 -7.88 10.69
CA GLU A 328 25.06 -7.83 11.09
C GLU A 328 24.34 -6.79 10.24
N TRP A 329 23.28 -7.22 9.57
CA TRP A 329 22.40 -6.33 8.83
C TRP A 329 21.12 -6.10 9.62
N LEU A 330 20.84 -4.85 9.87
CA LEU A 330 19.62 -4.37 10.49
C LEU A 330 18.76 -3.75 9.41
N ASP A 331 17.64 -4.40 9.08
CA ASP A 331 16.61 -3.82 8.23
C ASP A 331 15.79 -2.82 9.06
N THR A 332 15.99 -1.53 8.80
CA THR A 332 15.31 -0.46 9.53
C THR A 332 13.85 -0.31 9.17
N ASP A 333 13.43 -0.86 8.03
CA ASP A 333 12.06 -0.76 7.54
C ASP A 333 11.15 -1.78 8.24
N PHE A 334 11.68 -2.99 8.43
CA PHE A 334 10.92 -4.12 8.96
C PHE A 334 11.38 -4.55 10.36
N GLY A 335 12.42 -3.90 10.90
CA GLY A 335 12.96 -4.22 12.23
C GLY A 335 13.56 -5.62 12.33
N THR A 336 13.97 -6.20 11.22
CA THR A 336 14.55 -7.55 11.21
C THR A 336 16.06 -7.50 11.29
N HIS A 337 16.64 -8.33 12.16
CA HIS A 337 18.07 -8.51 12.28
C HIS A 337 18.50 -9.76 11.54
N ARG A 338 19.52 -9.64 10.70
CA ARG A 338 20.19 -10.78 10.07
C ARG A 338 21.67 -10.75 10.45
N VAL A 339 22.12 -11.83 11.02
CA VAL A 339 23.54 -12.03 11.35
C VAL A 339 24.13 -12.94 10.28
N PHE A 340 25.15 -12.45 9.63
CA PHE A 340 25.92 -13.23 8.66
C PHE A 340 27.22 -13.66 9.31
N ASP A 341 27.37 -14.93 9.53
CA ASP A 341 28.67 -15.52 9.77
C ASP A 341 29.34 -15.64 8.40
N VAL A 342 29.89 -14.52 7.92
CA VAL A 342 30.87 -14.64 6.86
C VAL A 342 31.93 -15.55 7.46
N ALA A 343 32.30 -16.64 6.78
CA ALA A 343 33.38 -17.52 7.19
C ALA A 343 34.72 -16.78 7.19
N VAL A 344 34.80 -15.76 7.99
CA VAL A 344 35.78 -14.73 8.20
C VAL A 344 36.81 -15.21 9.22
N GLN A 345 36.77 -16.50 9.64
CA GLN A 345 37.89 -17.08 10.34
C GLN A 345 39.24 -16.85 9.61
N LYS A 346 39.19 -16.52 8.31
CA LYS A 346 40.38 -16.06 7.58
C LYS A 346 40.60 -14.55 7.63
N LEU A 347 39.54 -13.71 7.82
CA LEU A 347 39.67 -12.25 7.94
C LEU A 347 40.17 -11.85 9.34
N ALA A 348 39.83 -12.58 10.37
CA ALA A 348 40.33 -12.32 11.73
C ALA A 348 41.87 -12.43 11.86
N GLN A 349 42.54 -13.13 10.93
CA GLN A 349 43.99 -13.18 10.88
C GLN A 349 44.63 -11.99 10.14
N GLU A 350 43.87 -11.28 9.29
CA GLU A 350 44.36 -10.15 8.51
C GLU A 350 43.48 -8.93 8.87
N ARG A 351 43.94 -8.08 9.80
CA ARG A 351 43.21 -6.85 10.20
C ARG A 351 42.89 -6.02 8.98
N VAL A 352 41.59 -5.86 8.69
CA VAL A 352 41.09 -4.92 7.67
C VAL A 352 41.26 -3.51 8.23
N SER A 353 41.99 -2.67 7.53
CA SER A 353 42.29 -1.33 7.99
C SER A 353 41.16 -0.34 7.71
N ARG A 354 40.36 -0.59 6.67
CA ARG A 354 39.29 0.29 6.25
C ARG A 354 38.22 -0.52 5.50
N TRP A 355 36.96 -0.23 5.80
CA TRP A 355 35.81 -0.75 5.08
C TRP A 355 35.17 0.31 4.21
N HIS A 356 34.62 -0.10 3.07
CA HIS A 356 33.86 0.75 2.16
C HIS A 356 32.67 -0.04 1.61
N LEU A 357 31.48 0.60 1.62
CA LEU A 357 30.26 0.01 1.07
C LEU A 357 29.91 0.71 -0.23
N THR A 358 29.75 -0.06 -1.31
CA THR A 358 29.36 0.45 -2.63
C THR A 358 27.84 0.64 -2.75
N GLY A 359 27.41 1.44 -3.72
CA GLY A 359 25.99 1.66 -4.00
C GLY A 359 25.18 0.40 -4.36
N ASP A 360 25.85 -0.67 -4.84
CA ASP A 360 25.24 -1.95 -5.20
C ASP A 360 25.20 -2.94 -4.03
N GLY A 361 25.58 -2.52 -2.82
CA GLY A 361 25.58 -3.41 -1.64
C GLY A 361 26.82 -4.30 -1.54
N VAL A 362 27.89 -3.96 -2.24
CA VAL A 362 29.18 -4.66 -2.12
C VAL A 362 30.03 -4.01 -1.04
N LEU A 363 30.41 -4.78 -0.03
CA LEU A 363 31.31 -4.35 1.02
C LEU A 363 32.76 -4.69 0.65
N ILE A 364 33.63 -3.70 0.63
CA ILE A 364 35.04 -3.88 0.30
C ILE A 364 35.89 -3.54 1.51
N GLY A 365 36.65 -4.52 1.99
CA GLY A 365 37.59 -4.38 3.09
C GLY A 365 39.03 -4.32 2.59
N PHE A 366 39.77 -3.26 2.91
CA PHE A 366 41.15 -3.09 2.52
C PHE A 366 42.13 -3.51 3.62
N ASN A 367 43.15 -4.22 3.25
CA ASN A 367 44.28 -4.54 4.13
C ASN A 367 45.63 -4.27 3.46
N ALA A 368 46.74 -4.48 4.15
CA ALA A 368 48.09 -4.20 3.64
C ALA A 368 48.50 -5.07 2.42
N THR A 369 47.83 -6.20 2.20
CA THR A 369 48.17 -7.20 1.17
C THR A 369 47.17 -7.32 0.03
N GLY A 370 46.01 -6.68 0.15
CA GLY A 370 44.94 -6.79 -0.83
C GLY A 370 43.61 -6.21 -0.35
N TYR A 371 42.53 -6.62 -0.98
CA TYR A 371 41.20 -6.27 -0.53
C TYR A 371 40.28 -7.51 -0.53
N HIS A 372 39.26 -7.44 0.30
CA HIS A 372 38.20 -8.44 0.43
C HIS A 372 36.93 -7.86 -0.18
N LYS A 373 36.39 -8.52 -1.20
CA LYS A 373 35.11 -8.17 -1.81
C LYS A 373 34.05 -9.09 -1.19
N ILE A 374 33.04 -8.50 -0.57
CA ILE A 374 31.91 -9.19 0.03
C ILE A 374 30.64 -8.67 -0.65
N VAL A 375 30.00 -9.52 -1.42
CA VAL A 375 28.71 -9.18 -2.05
C VAL A 375 27.62 -9.61 -1.08
N ILE A 376 26.88 -8.64 -0.58
CA ILE A 376 25.70 -8.91 0.25
C ILE A 376 24.50 -8.87 -0.69
N GLU A 377 24.10 -10.04 -1.18
CA GLU A 377 22.82 -10.15 -1.85
C GLU A 377 21.75 -10.01 -0.78
N ALA A 378 21.00 -8.90 -0.84
CA ALA A 378 19.79 -8.77 -0.06
C ALA A 378 18.81 -9.82 -0.59
N GLY A 379 18.84 -11.03 -0.03
CA GLY A 379 17.78 -11.99 -0.22
C GLY A 379 16.45 -11.35 0.16
N ASP A 380 15.34 -11.90 -0.33
CA ASP A 380 14.02 -11.33 -0.15
C ASP A 380 13.79 -10.85 1.28
N ARG A 381 13.33 -9.61 1.40
CA ARG A 381 13.06 -8.97 2.69
C ARG A 381 11.98 -9.76 3.42
N ARG A 382 12.21 -10.09 4.68
CA ARG A 382 11.24 -10.82 5.50
C ARG A 382 10.29 -9.85 6.17
N PHE A 383 9.00 -10.11 5.99
CA PHE A 383 7.98 -9.41 6.73
C PHE A 383 7.61 -10.16 8.00
N ALA A 384 7.63 -9.49 9.15
CA ALA A 384 6.89 -10.01 10.28
C ALA A 384 5.39 -9.89 9.98
N MET A 385 4.61 -10.94 10.23
CA MET A 385 3.14 -10.91 10.08
C MET A 385 2.51 -9.67 10.72
N ALA A 386 3.05 -9.23 11.85
CA ALA A 386 2.59 -8.06 12.56
C ALA A 386 2.66 -6.78 11.71
N ASN A 387 3.65 -6.63 10.85
CA ASN A 387 3.85 -5.41 10.05
C ASN A 387 2.72 -5.15 9.05
N PHE A 388 2.03 -6.20 8.59
CA PHE A 388 0.87 -6.05 7.72
C PHE A 388 -0.38 -5.52 8.44
N TYR A 389 -0.48 -5.73 9.76
CA TYR A 389 -1.71 -5.48 10.53
C TYR A 389 -1.56 -4.41 11.59
N THR A 390 -0.35 -4.01 11.94
CA THR A 390 -0.08 -2.95 12.92
C THR A 390 0.26 -1.63 12.22
N PRO A 391 -0.07 -0.49 12.84
CA PRO A 391 0.34 0.80 12.31
C PRO A 391 1.85 0.94 12.43
N GLN A 392 2.52 1.27 11.32
CA GLN A 392 3.95 1.46 11.26
C GLN A 392 4.30 2.95 11.28
N ARG A 393 5.48 3.28 11.82
CA ARG A 393 6.05 4.61 11.72
C ARG A 393 6.83 4.71 10.42
N TYR A 394 6.30 5.46 9.50
CA TYR A 394 6.95 5.73 8.22
C TYR A 394 7.60 7.10 8.22
N GLU A 395 8.67 7.24 7.43
CA GLU A 395 9.27 8.53 7.17
C GLU A 395 8.24 9.52 6.60
N GLY A 396 8.33 10.77 7.01
CA GLY A 396 7.37 11.81 6.62
C GLY A 396 6.07 11.86 7.42
N TYR A 397 5.83 10.92 8.35
CA TYR A 397 4.62 10.90 9.18
C TYR A 397 4.94 11.09 10.66
N SER A 398 4.21 11.99 11.31
CA SER A 398 4.40 12.30 12.74
C SER A 398 3.91 11.21 13.69
N GLN A 399 3.03 10.32 13.22
CA GLN A 399 2.42 9.24 14.02
C GLN A 399 2.39 7.94 13.23
N PRO A 400 2.37 6.78 13.92
CA PRO A 400 2.19 5.50 13.25
C PRO A 400 0.90 5.49 12.44
N LYS A 401 0.96 5.05 11.18
CA LYS A 401 -0.19 4.99 10.27
C LYS A 401 -0.25 3.67 9.53
N TYR A 402 -1.45 3.32 9.08
CA TYR A 402 -1.69 2.25 8.13
C TYR A 402 -1.61 2.84 6.72
N ILE A 403 -0.63 2.43 5.94
CA ILE A 403 -0.43 2.96 4.59
C ILE A 403 -0.27 1.81 3.61
N TRP A 404 -0.98 1.89 2.51
CA TRP A 404 -0.77 1.06 1.33
C TRP A 404 -0.23 1.91 0.20
N GLN A 405 1.02 1.66 -0.17
CA GLN A 405 1.72 2.32 -1.26
C GLN A 405 2.71 1.31 -1.86
N SER A 406 2.28 0.63 -2.90
CA SER A 406 3.04 -0.47 -3.53
C SER A 406 4.16 0.01 -4.45
N MET A 407 4.00 1.19 -5.04
CA MET A 407 5.02 1.82 -5.86
C MET A 407 5.73 2.91 -5.06
N ALA A 408 7.04 2.90 -5.14
CA ALA A 408 7.85 4.00 -4.67
C ALA A 408 7.63 5.20 -5.61
N LEU A 409 7.21 6.34 -5.08
CA LEU A 409 7.05 7.58 -5.84
C LEU A 409 8.39 8.12 -6.35
N GLU A 410 9.46 7.79 -5.64
CA GLU A 410 10.84 8.14 -5.96
C GLU A 410 11.71 6.88 -5.82
N PRO A 411 12.83 6.75 -6.53
CA PRO A 411 13.74 5.60 -6.44
C PRO A 411 14.26 5.33 -5.02
N THR A 412 14.20 6.33 -4.17
CA THR A 412 14.66 6.29 -2.76
C THR A 412 13.52 6.00 -1.77
N SER A 413 12.25 6.10 -2.18
CA SER A 413 11.12 5.85 -1.29
C SER A 413 10.81 4.35 -1.19
N GLU A 414 10.36 3.94 -0.04
CA GLU A 414 10.06 2.53 0.25
C GLU A 414 8.58 2.20 -0.01
N ALA A 415 8.35 0.99 -0.50
CA ALA A 415 7.01 0.46 -0.63
C ALA A 415 6.42 0.17 0.75
N LYS A 416 5.15 0.51 0.97
CA LYS A 416 4.45 0.39 2.26
C LYS A 416 3.27 -0.55 2.09
N PHE A 417 3.25 -1.64 2.85
CA PHE A 417 2.31 -2.74 2.66
C PHE A 417 1.44 -3.00 3.89
N SER A 418 0.67 -2.03 4.35
CA SER A 418 -0.33 -2.28 5.39
C SER A 418 -1.60 -2.86 4.78
N ILE A 419 -1.98 -4.09 5.15
CA ILE A 419 -3.17 -4.79 4.62
C ILE A 419 -4.43 -4.38 5.39
N SER A 420 -4.30 -3.89 6.63
CA SER A 420 -5.45 -3.50 7.45
C SER A 420 -6.43 -2.54 6.76
N PRO A 421 -6.01 -1.49 6.04
CA PRO A 421 -6.93 -0.62 5.31
C PRO A 421 -7.72 -1.34 4.22
N LEU A 422 -7.10 -2.32 3.55
CA LEU A 422 -7.74 -3.11 2.50
C LEU A 422 -8.81 -4.05 3.06
N ILE A 423 -8.55 -4.67 4.22
CA ILE A 423 -9.52 -5.49 4.93
C ILE A 423 -10.70 -4.63 5.38
N VAL A 424 -10.42 -3.51 6.04
CA VAL A 424 -11.47 -2.56 6.48
C VAL A 424 -12.27 -2.07 5.29
N GLY A 425 -11.62 -1.69 4.18
CA GLY A 425 -12.29 -1.27 2.96
C GLY A 425 -13.19 -2.37 2.36
N THR A 426 -12.76 -3.63 2.38
CA THR A 426 -13.55 -4.77 1.90
C THR A 426 -14.80 -4.98 2.76
N LEU A 427 -14.64 -4.95 4.09
CA LEU A 427 -15.77 -5.07 5.03
C LEU A 427 -16.72 -3.89 4.93
N LYS A 428 -16.20 -2.67 4.84
CA LYS A 428 -16.94 -1.43 4.67
C LYS A 428 -17.80 -1.47 3.41
N ALA A 429 -17.23 -1.84 2.26
CA ALA A 429 -17.94 -1.96 1.00
C ALA A 429 -19.07 -2.99 1.08
N ALA A 430 -18.79 -4.19 1.59
CA ALA A 430 -19.77 -5.26 1.73
C ALA A 430 -20.88 -4.90 2.73
N PHE A 431 -20.53 -4.30 3.86
CA PHE A 431 -21.51 -3.88 4.87
C PHE A 431 -22.48 -2.84 4.33
N TYR A 432 -21.97 -1.77 3.70
CA TYR A 432 -22.84 -0.72 3.17
C TYR A 432 -23.67 -1.20 1.98
N SER A 433 -23.14 -2.07 1.13
CA SER A 433 -23.94 -2.65 0.06
C SER A 433 -25.13 -3.49 0.59
N LEU A 434 -24.90 -4.28 1.65
CA LEU A 434 -25.98 -5.05 2.26
C LEU A 434 -26.97 -4.18 3.00
N LEU A 435 -26.53 -3.12 3.65
CA LEU A 435 -27.41 -2.17 4.33
C LEU A 435 -28.51 -1.64 3.39
N PHE A 436 -28.18 -1.42 2.11
CA PHE A 436 -29.14 -1.01 1.08
C PHE A 436 -29.81 -2.20 0.41
N ALA A 437 -29.06 -3.25 0.05
CA ALA A 437 -29.58 -4.36 -0.75
C ALA A 437 -30.49 -5.31 0.00
N ALA A 438 -30.13 -5.70 1.23
CA ALA A 438 -30.87 -6.74 1.95
C ALA A 438 -32.31 -6.33 2.29
N PRO A 439 -32.60 -5.13 2.82
CA PRO A 439 -33.99 -4.72 3.10
C PRO A 439 -34.86 -4.67 1.83
N LEU A 440 -34.29 -4.10 0.73
CA LEU A 440 -35.02 -3.96 -0.53
C LEU A 440 -35.29 -5.33 -1.17
N ALA A 441 -34.31 -6.21 -1.21
CA ALA A 441 -34.40 -7.52 -1.80
C ALA A 441 -35.40 -8.41 -1.00
N ILE A 442 -35.34 -8.38 0.34
CA ILE A 442 -36.23 -9.15 1.20
C ILE A 442 -37.68 -8.63 1.08
N ALA A 443 -37.88 -7.30 1.14
CA ALA A 443 -39.21 -6.71 0.98
C ALA A 443 -39.80 -7.04 -0.39
N SER A 444 -39.01 -6.96 -1.46
CA SER A 444 -39.42 -7.35 -2.81
C SER A 444 -39.76 -8.85 -2.88
N ALA A 445 -38.96 -9.73 -2.27
CA ALA A 445 -39.20 -11.16 -2.23
C ALA A 445 -40.51 -11.50 -1.48
N ILE A 446 -40.76 -10.83 -0.35
CA ILE A 446 -42.01 -10.99 0.39
C ILE A 446 -43.19 -10.54 -0.47
N PHE A 447 -43.09 -9.37 -1.08
CA PHE A 447 -44.16 -8.85 -1.93
C PHE A 447 -44.47 -9.78 -3.10
N THR A 448 -43.45 -10.22 -3.82
CA THR A 448 -43.63 -11.07 -5.02
C THR A 448 -44.08 -12.50 -4.68
N SER A 449 -43.59 -13.08 -3.59
CA SER A 449 -43.94 -14.46 -3.23
C SER A 449 -45.32 -14.57 -2.53
N TYR A 450 -45.73 -13.54 -1.79
CA TYR A 450 -46.90 -13.61 -0.92
C TYR A 450 -48.10 -12.80 -1.43
N PHE A 451 -47.89 -11.57 -1.90
CA PHE A 451 -48.97 -10.64 -2.27
C PHE A 451 -49.25 -10.58 -3.76
N LEU A 452 -48.30 -11.00 -4.62
CA LEU A 452 -48.44 -10.84 -6.05
C LEU A 452 -49.15 -12.06 -6.69
N ALA A 453 -50.01 -11.80 -7.69
CA ALA A 453 -50.66 -12.85 -8.47
C ALA A 453 -49.60 -13.69 -9.22
N SER A 454 -49.85 -15.01 -9.33
CA SER A 454 -48.93 -15.98 -9.90
C SER A 454 -48.47 -15.65 -11.34
N GLU A 455 -49.36 -15.06 -12.15
CA GLU A 455 -49.03 -14.64 -13.54
C GLU A 455 -48.05 -13.51 -13.60
N LEU A 456 -48.18 -12.50 -12.73
CA LEU A 456 -47.26 -11.36 -12.62
C LEU A 456 -45.94 -11.79 -12.02
N ARG A 457 -45.95 -12.67 -11.01
CA ARG A 457 -44.75 -13.28 -10.44
C ARG A 457 -43.92 -13.99 -11.50
N ALA A 458 -44.56 -14.79 -12.36
CA ALA A 458 -43.87 -15.50 -13.44
C ALA A 458 -43.18 -14.57 -14.46
N ARG A 459 -43.61 -13.30 -14.56
CA ARG A 459 -42.99 -12.29 -15.43
C ARG A 459 -41.92 -11.47 -14.72
N LEU A 460 -42.13 -11.15 -13.43
CA LEU A 460 -41.19 -10.32 -12.65
C LEU A 460 -39.92 -11.06 -12.26
N LYS A 461 -40.02 -12.35 -11.89
CA LYS A 461 -38.85 -13.13 -11.48
C LYS A 461 -37.76 -13.16 -12.56
N PRO A 462 -38.04 -13.49 -13.84
CA PRO A 462 -37.06 -13.43 -14.89
C PRO A 462 -36.48 -12.02 -15.15
N LEU A 463 -37.29 -10.96 -14.94
CA LEU A 463 -36.81 -9.59 -15.08
C LEU A 463 -35.76 -9.23 -14.04
N VAL A 464 -35.98 -9.63 -12.76
CA VAL A 464 -35.00 -9.43 -11.69
C VAL A 464 -33.74 -10.28 -11.92
N GLU A 465 -33.90 -11.52 -12.40
CA GLU A 465 -32.77 -12.38 -12.76
C GLU A 465 -31.96 -11.80 -13.93
N PHE A 466 -32.62 -11.14 -14.89
CA PHE A 466 -31.95 -10.44 -15.99
C PHE A 466 -31.07 -9.28 -15.47
N LEU A 467 -31.47 -8.58 -14.40
CA LEU A 467 -30.64 -7.54 -13.78
C LEU A 467 -29.31 -8.11 -13.26
N ALA A 468 -29.28 -9.38 -12.84
CA ALA A 468 -28.05 -10.04 -12.42
C ALA A 468 -27.06 -10.29 -13.57
N ALA A 469 -27.54 -10.29 -14.82
CA ALA A 469 -26.71 -10.48 -16.02
C ALA A 469 -26.03 -9.19 -16.50
N ILE A 470 -26.37 -8.02 -15.91
CA ILE A 470 -25.71 -6.76 -16.26
C ILE A 470 -24.23 -6.82 -15.88
N PRO A 471 -23.29 -6.52 -16.81
CA PRO A 471 -21.88 -6.51 -16.49
C PRO A 471 -21.57 -5.52 -15.37
N THR A 472 -20.91 -5.99 -14.30
CA THR A 472 -20.57 -5.18 -13.11
C THR A 472 -19.68 -3.99 -13.43
N VAL A 473 -18.85 -4.11 -14.50
CA VAL A 473 -18.03 -3.00 -15.02
C VAL A 473 -18.89 -1.81 -15.42
N ILE A 474 -20.00 -2.05 -16.12
CA ILE A 474 -20.91 -0.98 -16.57
C ILE A 474 -21.55 -0.30 -15.36
N LEU A 475 -21.98 -1.08 -14.37
CA LEU A 475 -22.54 -0.52 -13.13
C LEU A 475 -21.52 0.35 -12.40
N GLY A 476 -20.28 -0.12 -12.29
CA GLY A 476 -19.19 0.65 -11.69
C GLY A 476 -18.86 1.92 -12.44
N LEU A 477 -18.82 1.87 -13.77
CA LEU A 477 -18.57 3.03 -14.63
C LEU A 477 -19.66 4.09 -14.47
N VAL A 478 -20.94 3.70 -14.56
CA VAL A 478 -22.09 4.59 -14.37
C VAL A 478 -22.08 5.18 -12.97
N ALA A 479 -21.77 4.37 -11.95
CA ALA A 479 -21.69 4.84 -10.57
C ALA A 479 -20.57 5.86 -10.38
N GLY A 480 -19.39 5.61 -10.88
CA GLY A 480 -18.22 6.48 -10.69
C GLY A 480 -18.24 7.76 -11.53
N LEU A 481 -18.72 7.69 -12.80
CA LEU A 481 -18.66 8.82 -13.72
C LEU A 481 -19.92 9.69 -13.73
N TRP A 482 -21.07 9.11 -13.51
CA TRP A 482 -22.33 9.84 -13.58
C TRP A 482 -22.99 9.97 -12.20
N PHE A 483 -23.16 8.87 -11.47
CA PHE A 483 -23.91 8.88 -10.21
C PHE A 483 -23.14 9.60 -9.08
N ALA A 484 -21.82 9.42 -8.97
CA ALA A 484 -21.03 10.08 -7.93
C ALA A 484 -21.05 11.62 -8.02
N PRO A 485 -20.82 12.26 -9.19
CA PRO A 485 -20.96 13.71 -9.34
C PRO A 485 -22.40 14.19 -9.14
N TRP A 486 -23.39 13.40 -9.56
CA TRP A 486 -24.79 13.72 -9.34
C TRP A 486 -25.15 13.69 -7.85
N LEU A 487 -24.69 12.66 -7.12
CA LEU A 487 -24.92 12.51 -5.69
C LEU A 487 -24.30 13.67 -4.90
N GLU A 488 -23.06 14.06 -5.24
CA GLU A 488 -22.39 15.20 -4.61
C GLU A 488 -23.20 16.48 -4.72
N ARG A 489 -23.68 16.79 -5.93
CA ARG A 489 -24.48 18.00 -6.18
C ARG A 489 -25.82 17.99 -5.47
N ASN A 490 -26.42 16.81 -5.30
CA ASN A 490 -27.77 16.64 -4.76
C ASN A 490 -27.80 16.03 -3.35
N LEU A 491 -26.67 15.95 -2.65
CA LEU A 491 -26.58 15.31 -1.34
C LEU A 491 -27.56 15.92 -0.32
N GLY A 492 -27.70 17.25 -0.31
CA GLY A 492 -28.67 17.95 0.54
C GLY A 492 -30.10 17.57 0.23
N LEU A 493 -30.44 17.51 -1.06
CA LEU A 493 -31.77 17.13 -1.51
C LEU A 493 -32.11 15.69 -1.08
N ILE A 494 -31.17 14.78 -1.25
CA ILE A 494 -31.34 13.35 -0.89
C ILE A 494 -31.56 13.19 0.60
N LEU A 495 -30.74 13.82 1.43
CA LEU A 495 -30.85 13.71 2.90
C LEU A 495 -32.17 14.35 3.40
N LEU A 496 -32.54 15.49 2.89
CA LEU A 496 -33.80 16.13 3.26
C LEU A 496 -35.02 15.36 2.74
N SER A 497 -34.92 14.79 1.53
CA SER A 497 -36.00 13.97 0.97
C SER A 497 -36.19 12.67 1.74
N LEU A 498 -35.13 12.07 2.27
CA LEU A 498 -35.21 10.87 3.12
C LEU A 498 -36.04 11.12 4.39
N VAL A 499 -36.04 12.35 4.90
CA VAL A 499 -36.86 12.74 6.07
C VAL A 499 -38.25 13.22 5.64
N SER A 500 -38.34 14.04 4.59
CA SER A 500 -39.60 14.65 4.15
C SER A 500 -40.58 13.64 3.54
N ILE A 501 -40.09 12.63 2.81
CA ILE A 501 -40.94 11.62 2.16
C ILE A 501 -41.78 10.83 3.18
N PRO A 502 -41.21 10.19 4.22
CA PRO A 502 -42.03 9.50 5.23
C PRO A 502 -43.02 10.41 5.94
N ILE A 503 -42.61 11.65 6.25
CA ILE A 503 -43.48 12.63 6.90
C ILE A 503 -44.65 12.97 5.99
N CYS A 504 -44.41 13.31 4.73
CA CYS A 504 -45.47 13.68 3.78
C CYS A 504 -46.40 12.51 3.47
N LEU A 505 -45.87 11.27 3.34
CA LEU A 505 -46.68 10.08 3.15
C LEU A 505 -47.53 9.78 4.38
N PHE A 506 -47.01 9.95 5.58
CA PHE A 506 -47.79 9.80 6.82
C PHE A 506 -48.91 10.82 6.91
N VAL A 507 -48.62 12.11 6.65
CA VAL A 507 -49.59 13.20 6.63
C VAL A 507 -50.64 12.92 5.55
N ALA A 508 -50.22 12.54 4.35
CA ALA A 508 -51.13 12.18 3.26
C ALA A 508 -52.04 11.01 3.65
N SER A 509 -51.52 9.95 4.24
CA SER A 509 -52.33 8.83 4.74
C SER A 509 -53.29 9.23 5.84
N TRP A 510 -52.88 10.17 6.72
CA TRP A 510 -53.75 10.71 7.76
C TRP A 510 -54.88 11.56 7.16
N ILE A 511 -54.58 12.41 6.19
CA ILE A 511 -55.58 13.21 5.45
C ILE A 511 -56.58 12.29 4.71
N TRP A 512 -56.07 11.24 4.03
CA TRP A 512 -56.90 10.29 3.30
C TRP A 512 -57.94 9.61 4.20
N ARG A 513 -57.57 9.27 5.43
CA ARG A 513 -58.47 8.67 6.43
C ARG A 513 -59.53 9.66 6.95
N GLN A 514 -59.33 10.96 6.83
CA GLN A 514 -60.27 11.97 7.27
C GLN A 514 -61.30 12.36 6.19
N LEU A 515 -61.14 11.89 4.95
CA LEU A 515 -62.11 12.10 3.90
C LEU A 515 -63.42 11.39 4.25
N PRO A 516 -64.58 12.09 4.24
CA PRO A 516 -65.86 11.54 4.75
C PRO A 516 -66.28 10.32 3.94
N GLY A 517 -66.48 9.19 4.64
CA GLY A 517 -66.69 7.83 4.10
C GLY A 517 -68.03 7.56 3.43
N ASN A 518 -68.94 8.54 3.27
CA ASN A 518 -70.22 8.30 2.63
C ASN A 518 -70.14 8.34 1.10
N GLY A 519 -69.73 7.21 0.49
CA GLY A 519 -69.68 7.06 -0.97
C GLY A 519 -68.43 7.62 -1.68
N ALA A 520 -67.54 8.31 -0.98
CA ALA A 520 -66.30 8.81 -1.55
C ALA A 520 -65.23 7.70 -1.71
N GLU A 521 -65.14 6.76 -0.79
CA GLU A 521 -64.22 5.60 -0.89
C GLU A 521 -64.44 4.76 -2.15
N ALA A 522 -65.73 4.54 -2.52
CA ALA A 522 -66.08 3.76 -3.70
C ALA A 522 -65.82 4.54 -5.02
N ARG A 523 -65.85 5.87 -4.99
CA ARG A 523 -65.55 6.71 -6.17
C ARG A 523 -64.07 7.04 -6.33
N LEU A 524 -63.31 6.98 -5.24
CA LEU A 524 -61.88 7.31 -5.19
C LEU A 524 -60.98 6.06 -5.15
N SER A 525 -61.57 4.84 -5.12
CA SER A 525 -60.79 3.64 -5.23
C SER A 525 -60.08 3.57 -6.60
N GLY A 526 -58.77 3.62 -6.60
CA GLY A 526 -57.89 3.81 -7.78
C GLY A 526 -57.13 5.13 -7.81
N PHE A 527 -57.57 6.17 -7.06
CA PHE A 527 -56.80 7.42 -6.94
C PHE A 527 -55.79 7.44 -5.79
N GLU A 528 -55.67 6.37 -5.01
CA GLU A 528 -54.71 6.20 -3.92
C GLU A 528 -53.25 6.33 -4.41
N LEU A 529 -52.98 5.76 -5.59
CA LEU A 529 -51.67 5.88 -6.25
C LEU A 529 -51.37 7.31 -6.68
N LEU A 530 -52.39 8.02 -7.22
CA LEU A 530 -52.21 9.43 -7.63
C LEU A 530 -51.97 10.32 -6.41
N PHE A 531 -52.71 10.08 -5.31
CA PHE A 531 -52.56 10.85 -4.09
C PHE A 531 -51.18 10.63 -3.42
N SER A 532 -50.69 9.41 -3.39
CA SER A 532 -49.34 9.08 -2.91
C SER A 532 -48.27 9.66 -3.82
N ALA A 533 -48.47 9.71 -5.15
CA ALA A 533 -47.55 10.37 -6.10
C ALA A 533 -47.51 11.89 -5.88
N VAL A 534 -48.66 12.51 -5.61
CA VAL A 534 -48.71 13.93 -5.25
C VAL A 534 -48.00 14.23 -3.94
N ALA A 535 -48.20 13.37 -2.91
CA ALA A 535 -47.51 13.49 -1.64
C ALA A 535 -45.98 13.37 -1.80
N LEU A 536 -45.50 12.48 -2.67
CA LEU A 536 -44.07 12.34 -3.00
C LEU A 536 -43.53 13.59 -3.70
N ALA A 537 -44.28 14.14 -4.67
CA ALA A 537 -43.89 15.38 -5.36
C ALA A 537 -43.81 16.58 -4.39
N VAL A 538 -44.79 16.69 -3.46
CA VAL A 538 -44.77 17.70 -2.40
C VAL A 538 -43.58 17.51 -1.46
N ALA A 539 -43.21 16.26 -1.09
CA ALA A 539 -42.07 15.99 -0.25
C ALA A 539 -40.74 16.46 -0.89
N ILE A 540 -40.58 16.20 -2.18
CA ILE A 540 -39.39 16.62 -2.94
C ILE A 540 -39.38 18.15 -3.09
N ALA A 541 -40.52 18.78 -3.39
CA ALA A 541 -40.61 20.22 -3.47
C ALA A 541 -40.31 20.91 -2.12
N LEU A 542 -40.77 20.32 -1.02
CA LEU A 542 -40.48 20.83 0.33
C LEU A 542 -38.98 20.67 0.67
N ALA A 543 -38.36 19.57 0.29
CA ALA A 543 -36.92 19.37 0.45
C ALA A 543 -36.12 20.43 -0.33
N ASN A 544 -36.49 20.71 -1.58
CA ASN A 544 -35.87 21.80 -2.38
C ASN A 544 -36.07 23.17 -1.73
N ALA A 545 -37.28 23.50 -1.30
CA ALA A 545 -37.57 24.79 -0.65
C ALA A 545 -36.78 24.93 0.66
N CYS A 546 -36.58 23.87 1.42
CA CYS A 546 -35.70 23.86 2.60
C CYS A 546 -34.26 24.12 2.24
N ILE A 547 -33.72 23.54 1.14
CA ILE A 547 -32.38 23.83 0.67
C ILE A 547 -32.24 25.31 0.33
N ASP A 548 -33.17 25.87 -0.45
CA ASP A 548 -33.13 27.27 -0.86
C ASP A 548 -33.25 28.24 0.33
N LEU A 549 -33.95 27.83 1.39
CA LEU A 549 -34.13 28.65 2.59
C LEU A 549 -32.93 28.58 3.54
N PHE A 550 -32.32 27.42 3.73
CA PHE A 550 -31.25 27.22 4.70
C PHE A 550 -29.85 27.40 4.09
N TRP A 551 -29.68 27.17 2.77
CA TRP A 551 -28.42 27.36 2.06
C TRP A 551 -28.41 28.70 1.33
N SER A 552 -27.81 29.69 1.96
CA SER A 552 -27.57 31.01 1.36
C SER A 552 -26.43 30.94 0.32
N SER A 553 -26.33 31.98 -0.50
CA SER A 553 -25.36 32.12 -1.59
C SER A 553 -23.86 31.97 -1.22
N GLU A 554 -23.53 31.97 0.06
CA GLU A 554 -22.14 31.85 0.55
C GLU A 554 -21.64 30.37 0.69
N SER A 555 -22.57 29.40 0.77
CA SER A 555 -22.23 27.97 0.90
C SER A 555 -23.07 27.17 -0.11
N PRO A 556 -22.66 27.09 -1.39
CA PRO A 556 -23.49 26.56 -2.45
C PRO A 556 -23.83 25.07 -2.33
N ASN A 557 -23.10 24.29 -1.49
CA ASN A 557 -23.32 22.86 -1.34
C ASN A 557 -23.25 22.41 0.13
N LEU A 558 -24.12 21.44 0.51
CA LEU A 558 -24.07 20.79 1.82
C LEU A 558 -22.68 20.21 2.14
N VAL A 559 -21.98 19.74 1.12
CA VAL A 559 -20.62 19.18 1.25
C VAL A 559 -19.64 20.22 1.79
N THR A 560 -19.64 21.43 1.23
CA THR A 560 -18.79 22.54 1.70
C THR A 560 -19.15 22.99 3.11
N PHE A 561 -20.44 23.01 3.43
CA PHE A 561 -20.91 23.32 4.77
C PHE A 561 -20.45 22.27 5.79
N LEU A 562 -20.59 20.97 5.51
CA LEU A 562 -20.14 19.90 6.38
C LEU A 562 -18.61 19.91 6.58
N ALA A 563 -17.86 20.22 5.53
CA ALA A 563 -16.41 20.36 5.61
C ALA A 563 -15.98 21.54 6.50
N GLN A 564 -16.63 22.68 6.35
CA GLN A 564 -16.31 23.91 7.10
C GLN A 564 -16.81 23.88 8.56
N ALA A 565 -18.05 23.41 8.78
CA ALA A 565 -18.68 23.45 10.10
C ALA A 565 -18.24 22.28 11.00
N TRP A 566 -18.01 21.12 10.45
CA TRP A 566 -17.75 19.89 11.21
C TRP A 566 -16.44 19.21 10.84
N GLY A 567 -15.64 19.76 9.92
CA GLY A 567 -14.37 19.16 9.49
C GLY A 567 -14.53 17.80 8.79
N VAL A 568 -15.71 17.48 8.27
CA VAL A 568 -16.01 16.19 7.64
C VAL A 568 -15.33 16.14 6.28
N GLN A 569 -14.44 15.16 6.08
CA GLN A 569 -13.86 14.91 4.78
C GLN A 569 -14.89 14.24 3.87
N TYR A 570 -15.13 14.83 2.72
CA TYR A 570 -16.00 14.28 1.69
C TYR A 570 -15.18 13.96 0.44
N GLU A 571 -15.23 12.72 0.00
CA GLU A 571 -14.71 12.30 -1.29
C GLU A 571 -15.88 12.07 -2.25
N GLN A 572 -15.77 12.55 -3.50
CA GLN A 572 -16.82 12.38 -4.50
C GLN A 572 -17.16 10.91 -4.75
N ARG A 573 -16.12 10.05 -4.81
CA ARG A 573 -16.24 8.58 -4.96
C ARG A 573 -16.11 7.91 -3.59
N ASN A 574 -17.18 7.96 -2.83
CA ASN A 574 -17.24 7.54 -1.44
C ASN A 574 -17.96 6.19 -1.24
N ALA A 575 -18.05 5.75 0.01
CA ALA A 575 -18.66 4.47 0.36
C ALA A 575 -20.18 4.43 0.10
N VAL A 576 -20.89 5.57 0.05
CA VAL A 576 -22.31 5.61 -0.31
C VAL A 576 -22.51 5.23 -1.77
N VAL A 577 -21.70 5.81 -2.67
CA VAL A 577 -21.74 5.51 -4.11
C VAL A 577 -21.50 4.03 -4.36
N VAL A 578 -20.46 3.48 -3.72
CA VAL A 578 -20.13 2.05 -3.84
C VAL A 578 -21.21 1.18 -3.23
N GLY A 579 -21.71 1.53 -2.04
CA GLY A 579 -22.74 0.77 -1.34
C GLY A 579 -24.02 0.65 -2.16
N LEU A 580 -24.46 1.74 -2.79
CA LEU A 580 -25.63 1.76 -3.67
C LEU A 580 -25.39 0.96 -4.96
N ALA A 581 -24.29 1.20 -5.66
CA ALA A 581 -23.98 0.52 -6.92
C ALA A 581 -23.79 -1.00 -6.73
N MET A 582 -23.01 -1.38 -5.73
CA MET A 582 -22.78 -2.77 -5.39
C MET A 582 -24.04 -3.42 -4.78
N GLY A 583 -24.80 -2.65 -3.98
CA GLY A 583 -26.10 -3.07 -3.47
C GLY A 583 -27.04 -3.45 -4.60
N PHE A 584 -27.14 -2.60 -5.64
CA PHE A 584 -27.96 -2.87 -6.82
C PHE A 584 -27.55 -4.17 -7.54
N ALA A 585 -26.26 -4.46 -7.64
CA ALA A 585 -25.75 -5.69 -8.24
C ALA A 585 -26.03 -6.95 -7.39
N VAL A 586 -26.15 -6.81 -6.06
CA VAL A 586 -26.36 -7.92 -5.12
C VAL A 586 -27.86 -8.20 -4.89
N ILE A 587 -28.74 -7.20 -5.07
CA ILE A 587 -30.21 -7.36 -4.91
C ILE A 587 -30.76 -8.59 -5.61
N PRO A 588 -30.48 -8.87 -6.91
CA PRO A 588 -31.05 -10.02 -7.59
C PRO A 588 -30.70 -11.35 -6.93
N THR A 589 -29.48 -11.48 -6.43
CA THR A 589 -29.03 -12.72 -5.76
C THR A 589 -29.76 -12.94 -4.45
N ILE A 590 -29.87 -11.90 -3.60
CA ILE A 590 -30.61 -11.99 -2.34
C ILE A 590 -32.09 -12.24 -2.60
N TYR A 591 -32.69 -11.51 -3.55
CA TYR A 591 -34.09 -11.63 -3.93
C TYR A 591 -34.43 -13.05 -4.39
N SER A 592 -33.67 -13.61 -5.34
CA SER A 592 -33.98 -14.92 -5.91
C SER A 592 -33.96 -16.01 -4.83
N ILE A 593 -32.95 -16.05 -3.97
CA ILE A 593 -32.84 -17.06 -2.91
C ILE A 593 -33.88 -16.84 -1.81
N ALA A 594 -34.17 -15.60 -1.44
CA ALA A 594 -35.21 -15.29 -0.44
C ALA A 594 -36.60 -15.60 -0.95
N GLU A 595 -36.87 -15.30 -2.22
CA GLU A 595 -38.16 -15.61 -2.88
C GLU A 595 -38.38 -17.12 -2.97
N ASP A 596 -37.36 -17.91 -3.35
CA ASP A 596 -37.43 -19.37 -3.36
C ASP A 596 -37.67 -19.93 -1.96
N ALA A 597 -37.04 -19.36 -0.93
CA ALA A 597 -37.25 -19.77 0.46
C ALA A 597 -38.68 -19.48 0.96
N LEU A 598 -39.22 -18.33 0.59
CA LEU A 598 -40.63 -17.96 0.92
C LEU A 598 -41.64 -18.84 0.16
N ALA A 599 -41.38 -19.12 -1.11
CA ALA A 599 -42.20 -19.97 -1.94
C ALA A 599 -42.22 -21.46 -1.50
N ALA A 600 -41.12 -21.88 -0.87
CA ALA A 600 -41.02 -23.25 -0.33
C ALA A 600 -41.84 -23.47 0.95
N VAL A 601 -42.42 -22.43 1.57
CA VAL A 601 -43.30 -22.55 2.74
C VAL A 601 -44.61 -23.25 2.33
N PRO A 602 -44.99 -24.33 3.00
CA PRO A 602 -46.22 -25.06 2.65
C PRO A 602 -47.48 -24.19 2.74
N THR A 603 -48.34 -24.25 1.72
CA THR A 603 -49.55 -23.42 1.62
C THR A 603 -50.54 -23.65 2.75
N TYR A 604 -50.60 -24.88 3.29
CA TYR A 604 -51.49 -25.21 4.40
C TYR A 604 -51.19 -24.42 5.69
N LEU A 605 -49.94 -24.00 5.91
CA LEU A 605 -49.59 -23.17 7.07
C LEU A 605 -50.17 -21.75 6.93
N ARG A 606 -50.14 -21.19 5.71
CA ARG A 606 -50.78 -19.92 5.39
C ARG A 606 -52.29 -19.99 5.53
N GLU A 607 -52.89 -20.97 4.88
CA GLU A 607 -54.36 -21.21 4.90
C GLU A 607 -54.86 -21.46 6.31
N GLY A 608 -54.14 -22.22 7.13
CA GLY A 608 -54.45 -22.46 8.53
C GLY A 608 -54.47 -21.18 9.37
N ALA A 609 -53.51 -20.28 9.17
CA ALA A 609 -53.48 -18.99 9.85
C ALA A 609 -54.67 -18.09 9.45
N LEU A 610 -55.00 -18.04 8.16
CA LEU A 610 -56.14 -17.30 7.65
C LEU A 610 -57.45 -17.86 8.17
N ALA A 611 -57.60 -19.20 8.24
CA ALA A 611 -58.76 -19.87 8.81
C ALA A 611 -58.99 -19.57 10.30
N MET A 612 -57.90 -19.27 11.03
CA MET A 612 -57.97 -18.82 12.44
C MET A 612 -58.28 -17.31 12.58
N GLY A 613 -58.54 -16.60 11.47
CA GLY A 613 -58.91 -15.19 11.45
C GLY A 613 -57.74 -14.21 11.39
N ALA A 614 -56.53 -14.66 11.09
CA ALA A 614 -55.38 -13.78 10.88
C ALA A 614 -55.56 -13.00 9.56
N SER A 615 -55.13 -11.73 9.54
CA SER A 615 -55.00 -10.96 8.29
C SER A 615 -53.82 -11.50 7.46
N GLU A 616 -53.81 -11.22 6.16
CA GLU A 616 -52.70 -11.60 5.24
C GLU A 616 -51.33 -11.19 5.78
N TRP A 617 -51.20 -9.96 6.29
CA TRP A 617 -49.95 -9.49 6.90
C TRP A 617 -49.62 -10.23 8.21
N GLN A 618 -50.61 -10.54 9.05
CA GLN A 618 -50.38 -11.32 10.26
C GLN A 618 -49.92 -12.74 9.94
N ALA A 619 -50.53 -13.40 8.96
CA ALA A 619 -50.10 -14.71 8.47
C ALA A 619 -48.68 -14.66 7.90
N ALA A 620 -48.37 -13.66 7.10
CA ALA A 620 -47.00 -13.44 6.55
C ALA A 620 -45.98 -13.29 7.67
N ARG A 621 -46.20 -12.36 8.62
CA ARG A 621 -45.25 -12.04 9.68
C ARG A 621 -45.09 -13.14 10.73
N SER A 622 -46.17 -13.78 11.13
CA SER A 622 -46.15 -14.70 12.28
C SER A 622 -45.93 -16.18 11.89
N VAL A 623 -46.16 -16.53 10.62
CA VAL A 623 -46.07 -17.92 10.16
C VAL A 623 -45.05 -18.06 9.02
N VAL A 624 -45.25 -17.32 7.93
CA VAL A 624 -44.43 -17.50 6.72
C VAL A 624 -42.99 -17.05 6.92
N LEU A 625 -42.78 -15.82 7.44
CA LEU A 625 -41.45 -15.29 7.66
C LEU A 625 -40.59 -16.10 8.64
N PRO A 626 -41.11 -16.51 9.82
CA PRO A 626 -40.35 -17.38 10.72
C PRO A 626 -39.97 -18.71 10.10
N THR A 627 -40.89 -19.31 9.32
CA THR A 627 -40.67 -20.59 8.63
C THR A 627 -39.60 -20.44 7.52
N ALA A 628 -39.61 -19.33 6.76
CA ALA A 628 -38.64 -19.03 5.70
C ALA A 628 -37.33 -18.44 6.22
N ALA A 629 -37.25 -18.05 7.50
CA ALA A 629 -36.08 -17.32 8.04
C ALA A 629 -34.73 -17.99 7.76
N PRO A 630 -34.56 -19.32 7.85
CA PRO A 630 -33.28 -19.95 7.49
C PRO A 630 -32.86 -19.69 6.06
N GLY A 631 -33.80 -19.68 5.13
CA GLY A 631 -33.54 -19.38 3.71
C GLY A 631 -33.24 -17.91 3.49
N ILE A 632 -33.96 -17.01 4.15
CA ILE A 632 -33.72 -15.56 4.07
C ILE A 632 -32.31 -15.20 4.60
N VAL A 633 -31.94 -15.73 5.77
CA VAL A 633 -30.59 -15.54 6.33
C VAL A 633 -29.53 -16.06 5.36
N SER A 634 -29.78 -17.24 4.77
CA SER A 634 -28.87 -17.77 3.75
C SER A 634 -28.73 -16.85 2.52
N ALA A 635 -29.86 -16.25 2.07
CA ALA A 635 -29.87 -15.32 0.96
C ALA A 635 -28.99 -14.08 1.25
N VAL A 636 -29.11 -13.49 2.44
CA VAL A 636 -28.31 -12.36 2.88
C VAL A 636 -26.82 -12.72 2.97
N MET A 637 -26.50 -13.88 3.55
CA MET A 637 -25.11 -14.35 3.66
C MET A 637 -24.47 -14.62 2.28
N MET A 638 -25.24 -15.17 1.33
CA MET A 638 -24.77 -15.35 -0.04
C MET A 638 -24.52 -14.01 -0.73
N GLY A 639 -25.43 -13.04 -0.51
CA GLY A 639 -25.22 -11.66 -0.98
C GLY A 639 -23.97 -11.01 -0.38
N PHE A 640 -23.70 -11.24 0.91
CA PHE A 640 -22.51 -10.75 1.60
C PHE A 640 -21.24 -11.35 1.03
N ALA A 641 -21.20 -12.66 0.82
CA ALA A 641 -20.05 -13.33 0.22
C ALA A 641 -19.76 -12.82 -1.20
N ARG A 642 -20.80 -12.58 -2.00
CA ARG A 642 -20.68 -11.97 -3.33
C ARG A 642 -20.13 -10.53 -3.24
N ALA A 643 -20.64 -9.72 -2.31
CA ALA A 643 -20.19 -8.35 -2.11
C ALA A 643 -18.70 -8.25 -1.76
N ILE A 644 -18.17 -9.16 -0.95
CA ILE A 644 -16.76 -9.20 -0.58
C ILE A 644 -15.86 -9.50 -1.78
N GLY A 645 -16.31 -10.36 -2.69
CA GLY A 645 -15.59 -10.72 -3.90
C GLY A 645 -15.74 -9.71 -5.05
N GLU A 646 -16.60 -8.67 -4.90
CA GLU A 646 -16.84 -7.72 -5.98
C GLU A 646 -15.62 -6.85 -6.23
N THR A 647 -15.16 -6.86 -7.46
CA THR A 647 -13.90 -6.20 -7.86
C THR A 647 -14.16 -4.95 -8.70
N MET A 648 -14.93 -5.10 -9.78
CA MET A 648 -15.00 -4.09 -10.83
C MET A 648 -15.87 -2.89 -10.45
N ILE A 649 -16.96 -3.10 -9.71
CA ILE A 649 -17.79 -1.99 -9.22
C ILE A 649 -16.96 -1.14 -8.26
N VAL A 650 -16.26 -1.79 -7.31
CA VAL A 650 -15.41 -1.08 -6.35
C VAL A 650 -14.32 -0.31 -7.08
N LEU A 651 -13.57 -0.96 -7.98
CA LEU A 651 -12.48 -0.34 -8.72
C LEU A 651 -12.89 0.94 -9.44
N MET A 652 -14.08 0.94 -10.07
CA MET A 652 -14.55 2.06 -10.88
C MET A 652 -15.30 3.14 -10.07
N ALA A 653 -16.01 2.74 -9.01
CA ALA A 653 -16.89 3.63 -8.26
C ALA A 653 -16.22 4.28 -7.05
N THR A 654 -15.03 3.81 -6.59
CA THR A 654 -14.29 4.43 -5.48
C THR A 654 -13.12 5.27 -5.96
N GLY A 655 -12.60 6.13 -5.04
CA GLY A 655 -11.32 6.83 -5.21
C GLY A 655 -10.09 5.94 -4.99
N ASN A 656 -10.26 4.64 -4.70
CA ASN A 656 -9.20 3.69 -4.36
C ASN A 656 -8.29 4.13 -3.21
N THR A 657 -8.83 4.88 -2.25
CA THR A 657 -8.12 5.38 -1.08
C THR A 657 -8.04 4.30 0.00
N ALA A 658 -6.86 3.87 0.36
CA ALA A 658 -6.65 2.86 1.40
C ALA A 658 -6.73 3.52 2.79
N THR A 659 -7.90 3.51 3.43
CA THR A 659 -8.14 4.08 4.75
C THR A 659 -8.74 3.07 5.72
N THR A 660 -8.50 3.24 7.02
CA THR A 660 -9.14 2.45 8.08
C THR A 660 -10.41 3.10 8.62
N ASP A 661 -10.82 4.22 8.02
CA ASP A 661 -12.00 4.97 8.43
C ASP A 661 -13.31 4.28 8.00
N TRP A 662 -14.31 4.27 8.87
CA TRP A 662 -15.67 3.77 8.63
C TRP A 662 -16.64 4.84 8.15
N SER A 663 -16.16 6.05 7.85
CA SER A 663 -17.01 7.12 7.34
C SER A 663 -17.69 6.73 6.02
N LEU A 664 -18.97 7.05 5.88
CA LEU A 664 -19.73 6.87 4.64
C LEU A 664 -19.23 7.78 3.51
N LEU A 665 -18.65 8.92 3.88
CA LEU A 665 -18.31 10.00 2.96
C LEU A 665 -16.86 9.93 2.45
N THR A 666 -16.06 9.01 2.97
CA THR A 666 -14.69 8.75 2.50
C THR A 666 -14.66 7.58 1.53
N GLY A 667 -13.65 7.57 0.65
CA GLY A 667 -13.37 6.46 -0.25
C GLY A 667 -12.98 5.18 0.50
N LEU A 668 -12.70 4.15 -0.27
CA LEU A 668 -12.21 2.87 0.25
C LEU A 668 -11.42 2.14 -0.83
N ARG A 669 -10.61 1.18 -0.40
CA ARG A 669 -9.89 0.27 -1.29
C ARG A 669 -10.05 -1.15 -0.77
N THR A 670 -10.42 -2.09 -1.64
CA THR A 670 -10.66 -3.49 -1.24
C THR A 670 -9.50 -4.39 -1.64
N LEU A 671 -9.41 -5.56 -0.99
CA LEU A 671 -8.44 -6.60 -1.34
C LEU A 671 -8.57 -7.00 -2.82
N ALA A 672 -9.79 -7.24 -3.30
CA ALA A 672 -10.06 -7.64 -4.67
C ALA A 672 -9.70 -6.53 -5.70
N ALA A 673 -10.04 -5.27 -5.40
CA ALA A 673 -9.70 -4.14 -6.26
C ALA A 673 -8.17 -3.89 -6.31
N THR A 674 -7.46 -4.09 -5.20
CA THR A 674 -5.99 -3.98 -5.17
C THR A 674 -5.34 -5.03 -6.07
N LEU A 675 -5.79 -6.29 -6.00
CA LEU A 675 -5.29 -7.35 -6.89
C LEU A 675 -5.53 -7.03 -8.37
N ALA A 676 -6.74 -6.57 -8.72
CA ALA A 676 -7.07 -6.25 -10.11
C ALA A 676 -6.27 -5.06 -10.66
N LEU A 677 -5.96 -4.09 -9.80
CA LEU A 677 -5.23 -2.88 -10.19
C LEU A 677 -3.73 -3.13 -10.33
N GLU A 678 -3.11 -3.83 -9.37
CA GLU A 678 -1.66 -3.90 -9.27
C GLU A 678 -1.06 -5.17 -9.89
N MET A 679 -1.81 -6.28 -9.96
CA MET A 679 -1.30 -7.54 -10.51
C MET A 679 -0.78 -7.46 -11.96
N PRO A 680 -1.40 -6.69 -12.88
CA PRO A 680 -0.91 -6.57 -14.24
C PRO A 680 0.43 -5.88 -14.39
N GLU A 681 0.83 -5.06 -13.41
CA GLU A 681 2.03 -4.22 -13.46
C GLU A 681 3.18 -4.79 -12.61
N VAL A 682 2.93 -5.86 -11.86
CA VAL A 682 3.91 -6.41 -10.93
C VAL A 682 4.94 -7.29 -11.64
N VAL A 683 6.20 -7.13 -11.25
CA VAL A 683 7.28 -8.00 -11.73
C VAL A 683 7.17 -9.37 -11.03
N PRO A 684 7.15 -10.49 -11.78
CA PRO A 684 7.14 -11.82 -11.19
C PRO A 684 8.29 -12.01 -10.19
N ASP A 685 8.03 -12.76 -9.12
CA ASP A 685 8.96 -13.07 -8.05
C ASP A 685 9.50 -11.85 -7.26
N SER A 686 8.93 -10.67 -7.49
CA SER A 686 9.22 -9.48 -6.68
C SER A 686 8.54 -9.56 -5.31
N LEU A 687 9.05 -8.77 -4.35
CA LEU A 687 8.40 -8.61 -3.04
C LEU A 687 6.92 -8.22 -3.17
N HIS A 688 6.61 -7.27 -4.05
CA HIS A 688 5.25 -6.83 -4.33
C HIS A 688 4.39 -7.97 -4.86
N PHE A 689 4.92 -8.85 -5.74
CA PHE A 689 4.23 -10.04 -6.22
C PHE A 689 3.85 -10.97 -5.07
N HIS A 690 4.78 -11.29 -4.18
CA HIS A 690 4.52 -12.16 -3.03
C HIS A 690 3.48 -11.56 -2.07
N VAL A 691 3.52 -10.24 -1.85
CA VAL A 691 2.50 -9.54 -1.03
C VAL A 691 1.12 -9.61 -1.69
N LEU A 692 1.02 -9.43 -3.01
CA LEU A 692 -0.25 -9.58 -3.73
C LEU A 692 -0.77 -11.03 -3.66
N MET A 693 0.11 -12.03 -3.79
CA MET A 693 -0.28 -13.44 -3.59
C MET A 693 -0.79 -13.70 -2.17
N PHE A 694 -0.20 -13.07 -1.17
CA PHE A 694 -0.68 -13.15 0.20
C PHE A 694 -2.05 -12.48 0.39
N ILE A 695 -2.30 -11.34 -0.26
CA ILE A 695 -3.63 -10.70 -0.30
C ILE A 695 -4.66 -11.63 -0.97
N ALA A 696 -4.30 -12.29 -2.08
CA ALA A 696 -5.15 -13.25 -2.75
C ALA A 696 -5.48 -14.45 -1.84
N LEU A 697 -4.50 -14.95 -1.11
CA LEU A 697 -4.69 -16.01 -0.10
C LEU A 697 -5.65 -15.56 1.01
N GLN A 698 -5.50 -14.34 1.52
CA GLN A 698 -6.40 -13.80 2.54
C GLN A 698 -7.83 -13.65 2.01
N LEU A 699 -8.01 -13.13 0.80
CA LEU A 699 -9.33 -13.00 0.18
C LEU A 699 -9.99 -14.39 0.02
N PHE A 700 -9.20 -15.39 -0.40
CA PHE A 700 -9.67 -16.78 -0.51
C PHE A 700 -10.13 -17.34 0.85
N ILE A 701 -9.29 -17.21 1.88
CA ILE A 701 -9.62 -17.67 3.24
C ILE A 701 -10.85 -16.93 3.75
N PHE A 702 -10.93 -15.63 3.56
CA PHE A 702 -12.04 -14.80 4.02
C PHE A 702 -13.37 -15.22 3.39
N THR A 703 -13.40 -15.40 2.07
CA THR A 703 -14.59 -15.86 1.36
C THR A 703 -14.96 -17.31 1.73
N PHE A 704 -13.98 -18.19 1.90
CA PHE A 704 -14.20 -19.57 2.33
C PHE A 704 -14.79 -19.66 3.73
N VAL A 705 -14.24 -18.92 4.70
CA VAL A 705 -14.74 -18.88 6.08
C VAL A 705 -16.17 -18.35 6.13
N LEU A 706 -16.46 -17.26 5.42
CA LEU A 706 -17.81 -16.68 5.38
C LEU A 706 -18.83 -17.62 4.77
N ASN A 707 -18.50 -18.28 3.66
CA ASN A 707 -19.37 -19.27 3.04
C ASN A 707 -19.60 -20.47 3.98
N SER A 708 -18.57 -20.90 4.69
CA SER A 708 -18.69 -21.99 5.66
C SER A 708 -19.58 -21.60 6.85
N ILE A 709 -19.46 -20.38 7.36
CA ILE A 709 -20.32 -19.84 8.42
C ILE A 709 -21.77 -19.75 7.93
N ALA A 710 -21.98 -19.25 6.70
CA ALA A 710 -23.30 -19.18 6.10
C ALA A 710 -23.99 -20.55 6.02
N GLU A 711 -23.26 -21.58 5.58
CA GLU A 711 -23.79 -22.94 5.50
C GLU A 711 -24.04 -23.56 6.87
N TRP A 712 -23.18 -23.31 7.85
CA TRP A 712 -23.36 -23.73 9.22
C TRP A 712 -24.62 -23.12 9.85
N ILE A 713 -24.84 -21.81 9.67
CA ILE A 713 -26.05 -21.10 10.13
C ILE A 713 -27.30 -21.71 9.46
N ARG A 714 -27.27 -21.90 8.12
CA ARG A 714 -28.32 -22.51 7.34
C ARG A 714 -28.68 -23.89 7.90
N ALA A 715 -27.69 -24.74 8.12
CA ALA A 715 -27.89 -26.10 8.64
C ALA A 715 -28.49 -26.09 10.07
N GLY A 716 -28.03 -25.19 10.93
CA GLY A 716 -28.55 -25.02 12.29
C GLY A 716 -30.00 -24.57 12.33
N LEU A 717 -30.36 -23.58 11.54
CA LEU A 717 -31.74 -23.06 11.46
C LEU A 717 -32.68 -24.08 10.83
N ARG A 718 -32.25 -24.82 9.81
CA ARG A 718 -33.06 -25.88 9.17
C ARG A 718 -33.43 -26.99 10.13
N LYS A 719 -32.51 -27.42 11.02
CA LYS A 719 -32.81 -28.40 12.07
C LYS A 719 -33.86 -27.92 13.06
N LYS A 720 -33.81 -26.62 13.45
CA LYS A 720 -34.84 -26.05 14.38
C LYS A 720 -36.23 -26.00 13.74
N VAL A 721 -36.32 -25.63 12.46
CA VAL A 721 -37.63 -25.58 11.75
C VAL A 721 -38.20 -26.97 11.51
N GLN A 722 -37.36 -28.01 11.33
CA GLN A 722 -37.83 -29.40 11.19
C GLN A 722 -38.32 -30.02 12.51
N GLN A 723 -37.99 -29.43 13.65
CA GLN A 723 -38.41 -29.87 14.98
C GLN A 723 -39.69 -29.17 15.46
N LEU A 724 -40.12 -28.12 14.80
CA LEU A 724 -41.40 -27.44 14.97
C LEU A 724 -42.47 -28.04 14.03
#